data_19818922ace9bed2d89f79ee06a430b9
#
_entry.id   19818922ace9bed2d89f79ee06a430b9
#
_cell.length_a   1.000
_cell.length_b   1.000
_cell.length_c   1.000
_cell.angle_alpha   90.00
_cell.angle_beta   90.00
_cell.angle_gamma   90.00
#
_symmetry.space_group_name_H-M   'P 1'
#
loop_
_entity.id
_entity.type
_entity.pdbx_description
1 polymer ?
#
loop_
_entity_poly.entity_id
_entity_poly.type
_entity_poly.pdbx_seq_one_letter_code
_entity_poly.pdbx_strand_id
1 'polypeptide(L)'
;MPTINDSVQFLKGVGPAFAKKFEKLGILTIRDLLLCYPRKYIDYTQPYTVVSAPYDVECCVRATVLQKEPARRVKGGRVMNRVLAADDSGILALSWFNAPYAADKLEVGETYYFEGRIGGALTRRELLHPLVRTEAQVADCPFVAVYPGTDGLPASRHASCAHAALAFADQLVDPLPPELLTRYRMPAKAQAVRGIHAPKNADDLAAARRRLIFEELYLLQIGIFLLRSHGRRKTSAPMHPLDLGPFWRSLPYPPTGAQKRSTEEILADLCGDVPMNRLLQGDVGSGKTLVAAASIWFAAQNGWQSAMLAPTEILARQHAATLADRLEPFGVNVTLLVGGMKAKEKRIALEAIADGRANLVVGTHAVLTDTVEFKNLGLAIVDEQHRFGVRQRGLLAGKAQSPHLLVMSATPIPRTLGLLMYGDLDISVLDELPPGRKPIKTWFITGKKRRDMYGFLDKQIAAGHQVYIVCPAIEENEAMGDLQAVTTYYTETACALLPNRRIGLLHGKLKPKEKDDVMQRFKAGELDVLVSTTVIEVGVDVPNATVMVIENAERFGLSALHQLRGRVGRGAADSCCILISDNGNDAVRERLQFLCRTSDGFAVAKYDLETRGPGDFFGSAQHGLPTLRAADLVQDTRTLRVAQDEAKALLAKDPNLIDPAHRALSDEVERLFETAGAMN
;
A
#
# COMPACT_ATOMS: atom_id res chain seq x y z
N MET A 1 -10.63 -29.97 32.20
CA MET A 1 -11.27 -29.50 30.96
C MET A 1 -10.24 -28.72 30.19
N PRO A 2 -10.20 -28.79 28.87
CA PRO A 2 -9.25 -28.01 28.08
C PRO A 2 -9.49 -26.50 28.25
N THR A 3 -8.41 -25.72 28.10
CA THR A 3 -8.40 -24.26 28.14
C THR A 3 -8.23 -23.69 26.75
N ILE A 4 -8.44 -22.38 26.56
CA ILE A 4 -8.24 -21.72 25.25
C ILE A 4 -6.80 -21.81 24.73
N ASN A 5 -5.82 -21.99 25.62
CA ASN A 5 -4.40 -22.09 25.25
C ASN A 5 -3.96 -23.51 24.90
N ASP A 6 -4.83 -24.51 25.12
CA ASP A 6 -4.54 -25.89 24.76
C ASP A 6 -4.64 -26.10 23.24
N SER A 7 -3.93 -27.13 22.74
CA SER A 7 -3.95 -27.48 21.31
C SER A 7 -5.37 -27.73 20.82
N VAL A 8 -5.64 -27.28 19.60
CA VAL A 8 -6.93 -27.50 18.92
C VAL A 8 -7.33 -28.97 18.82
N GLN A 9 -6.38 -29.92 18.94
CA GLN A 9 -6.65 -31.35 18.94
C GLN A 9 -7.54 -31.84 20.10
N PHE A 10 -7.60 -31.09 21.22
CA PHE A 10 -8.43 -31.42 22.36
C PHE A 10 -9.88 -30.96 22.23
N LEU A 11 -10.19 -30.25 21.16
CA LEU A 11 -11.56 -29.86 20.85
C LEU A 11 -12.34 -31.08 20.33
N LYS A 12 -13.58 -31.24 20.81
CA LYS A 12 -14.45 -32.34 20.37
C LYS A 12 -14.60 -32.33 18.84
N GLY A 13 -14.21 -33.45 18.23
CA GLY A 13 -14.28 -33.59 16.76
C GLY A 13 -13.00 -33.18 16.03
N VAL A 14 -11.95 -32.75 16.71
CA VAL A 14 -10.62 -32.46 16.11
C VAL A 14 -9.63 -33.50 16.65
N GLY A 15 -9.33 -34.50 15.81
CA GLY A 15 -8.25 -35.45 16.12
C GLY A 15 -6.89 -34.95 15.61
N PRO A 16 -5.78 -35.69 15.92
CA PRO A 16 -4.42 -35.28 15.52
C PRO A 16 -4.24 -35.03 14.02
N ALA A 17 -4.96 -35.80 13.18
CA ALA A 17 -4.90 -35.63 11.73
C ALA A 17 -5.52 -34.31 11.23
N PHE A 18 -6.59 -33.82 11.89
CA PHE A 18 -7.18 -32.53 11.60
C PHE A 18 -6.37 -31.38 12.22
N ALA A 19 -5.79 -31.58 13.42
CA ALA A 19 -4.91 -30.59 14.03
C ALA A 19 -3.73 -30.21 13.10
N LYS A 20 -3.08 -31.21 12.45
CA LYS A 20 -2.05 -30.95 11.44
C LYS A 20 -2.53 -30.15 10.23
N LYS A 21 -3.82 -30.20 9.90
CA LYS A 21 -4.39 -29.41 8.82
C LYS A 21 -4.69 -27.98 9.24
N PHE A 22 -5.11 -27.79 10.50
CA PHE A 22 -5.26 -26.48 11.11
C PHE A 22 -3.92 -25.76 11.25
N GLU A 23 -2.84 -26.49 11.56
CA GLU A 23 -1.47 -25.96 11.62
C GLU A 23 -1.04 -25.29 10.31
N LYS A 24 -1.44 -25.85 9.13
CA LYS A 24 -1.19 -25.23 7.81
C LYS A 24 -1.88 -23.85 7.65
N LEU A 25 -2.91 -23.56 8.45
CA LEU A 25 -3.61 -22.29 8.50
C LEU A 25 -3.10 -21.40 9.66
N GLY A 26 -2.04 -21.80 10.36
CA GLY A 26 -1.52 -21.09 11.53
C GLY A 26 -2.38 -21.23 12.77
N ILE A 27 -3.30 -22.22 12.83
CA ILE A 27 -4.21 -22.47 13.96
C ILE A 27 -3.65 -23.61 14.79
N LEU A 28 -3.06 -23.30 15.94
CA LEU A 28 -2.44 -24.27 16.86
C LEU A 28 -3.30 -24.53 18.10
N THR A 29 -3.93 -23.49 18.63
CA THR A 29 -4.68 -23.53 19.88
C THR A 29 -6.17 -23.31 19.64
N ILE A 30 -6.99 -23.60 20.67
CA ILE A 30 -8.43 -23.27 20.67
C ILE A 30 -8.62 -21.76 20.54
N ARG A 31 -7.73 -20.95 21.13
CA ARG A 31 -7.71 -19.50 20.99
C ARG A 31 -7.53 -19.06 19.53
N ASP A 32 -6.56 -19.66 18.84
CA ASP A 32 -6.31 -19.32 17.43
C ASP A 32 -7.54 -19.61 16.57
N LEU A 33 -8.23 -20.72 16.86
CA LEU A 33 -9.47 -21.06 16.16
C LEU A 33 -10.59 -20.06 16.42
N LEU A 34 -10.75 -19.59 17.67
CA LEU A 34 -11.71 -18.54 18.04
C LEU A 34 -11.38 -17.19 17.41
N LEU A 35 -10.11 -16.92 17.15
CA LEU A 35 -9.65 -15.68 16.52
C LEU A 35 -9.46 -15.81 15.00
N CYS A 36 -9.76 -16.98 14.41
CA CYS A 36 -9.81 -17.17 12.95
C CYS A 36 -11.20 -16.80 12.45
N TYR A 37 -11.37 -15.54 12.04
CA TYR A 37 -12.69 -15.01 11.65
C TYR A 37 -13.12 -15.49 10.26
N PRO A 38 -14.45 -15.57 10.00
CA PRO A 38 -14.98 -15.92 8.69
C PRO A 38 -14.58 -14.89 7.63
N ARG A 39 -14.31 -15.36 6.41
CA ARG A 39 -14.00 -14.48 5.25
C ARG A 39 -15.22 -13.77 4.70
N LYS A 40 -16.38 -14.44 4.73
CA LYS A 40 -17.65 -13.92 4.22
C LYS A 40 -18.81 -14.63 4.93
N TYR A 41 -19.99 -14.08 4.74
CA TYR A 41 -21.24 -14.67 5.22
C TYR A 41 -22.18 -14.89 4.05
N ILE A 42 -22.94 -15.96 4.11
CA ILE A 42 -24.07 -16.18 3.23
C ILE A 42 -25.29 -15.72 3.98
N ASP A 43 -25.98 -14.74 3.43
CA ASP A 43 -27.18 -14.15 3.99
C ASP A 43 -28.40 -14.85 3.43
N TYR A 44 -29.09 -15.60 4.27
CA TYR A 44 -30.34 -16.28 3.91
C TYR A 44 -31.59 -15.42 4.16
N THR A 45 -31.43 -14.23 4.75
CA THR A 45 -32.58 -13.30 4.98
C THR A 45 -33.02 -12.61 3.70
N GLN A 46 -32.12 -12.53 2.71
CA GLN A 46 -32.38 -11.91 1.40
C GLN A 46 -32.00 -12.87 0.27
N PRO A 47 -32.76 -13.98 0.08
CA PRO A 47 -32.45 -14.92 -1.00
C PRO A 47 -32.74 -14.27 -2.36
N TYR A 48 -31.92 -14.61 -3.35
CA TYR A 48 -32.19 -14.25 -4.73
C TYR A 48 -33.41 -15.02 -5.26
N THR A 49 -34.08 -14.41 -6.22
CA THR A 49 -35.03 -15.18 -7.07
C THR A 49 -34.26 -15.98 -8.12
N VAL A 50 -34.87 -17.01 -8.68
CA VAL A 50 -34.22 -17.85 -9.70
C VAL A 50 -33.68 -17.00 -10.85
N VAL A 51 -34.41 -15.98 -11.30
CA VAL A 51 -34.00 -15.11 -12.42
C VAL A 51 -32.97 -14.07 -12.00
N SER A 52 -33.04 -13.52 -10.79
CA SER A 52 -32.12 -12.46 -10.32
C SER A 52 -30.77 -12.98 -9.82
N ALA A 53 -30.67 -14.29 -9.54
CA ALA A 53 -29.43 -14.88 -9.03
C ALA A 53 -28.26 -14.74 -10.02
N PRO A 54 -27.11 -14.20 -9.60
CA PRO A 54 -25.97 -13.94 -10.47
C PRO A 54 -25.31 -15.24 -10.93
N TYR A 55 -24.80 -15.27 -12.17
CA TYR A 55 -24.04 -16.40 -12.70
C TYR A 55 -22.63 -16.45 -12.09
N ASP A 56 -22.12 -17.67 -11.86
CA ASP A 56 -20.76 -17.96 -11.36
C ASP A 56 -20.42 -17.35 -9.99
N VAL A 57 -21.40 -16.79 -9.30
CA VAL A 57 -21.28 -16.26 -7.95
C VAL A 57 -22.01 -17.17 -6.97
N GLU A 58 -21.40 -17.42 -5.82
CA GLU A 58 -22.02 -18.19 -4.75
C GLU A 58 -23.15 -17.38 -4.12
N CYS A 59 -24.37 -17.86 -4.25
CA CYS A 59 -25.59 -17.19 -3.83
C CYS A 59 -26.60 -18.19 -3.24
N CYS A 60 -27.63 -17.66 -2.58
CA CYS A 60 -28.73 -18.42 -2.03
C CYS A 60 -30.02 -18.12 -2.81
N VAL A 61 -30.72 -19.16 -3.23
CA VAL A 61 -32.03 -19.06 -3.90
C VAL A 61 -33.07 -19.77 -3.04
N ARG A 62 -34.23 -19.12 -2.79
CA ARG A 62 -35.37 -19.75 -2.14
C ARG A 62 -36.35 -20.25 -3.23
N ALA A 63 -36.62 -21.56 -3.25
CA ALA A 63 -37.47 -22.16 -4.25
C ALA A 63 -38.24 -23.37 -3.70
N THR A 64 -39.41 -23.66 -4.30
CA THR A 64 -40.25 -24.81 -3.97
C THR A 64 -39.90 -25.98 -4.88
N VAL A 65 -39.76 -27.17 -4.33
CA VAL A 65 -39.50 -28.39 -5.10
C VAL A 65 -40.74 -28.78 -5.90
N LEU A 66 -40.59 -28.82 -7.23
CA LEU A 66 -41.65 -29.21 -8.16
C LEU A 66 -41.65 -30.71 -8.44
N GLN A 67 -40.50 -31.26 -8.73
CA GLN A 67 -40.38 -32.62 -9.23
C GLN A 67 -38.99 -33.21 -8.98
N LYS A 68 -38.92 -34.50 -8.68
CA LYS A 68 -37.70 -35.30 -8.68
C LYS A 68 -37.60 -36.10 -9.98
N GLU A 69 -36.51 -35.93 -10.71
CA GLU A 69 -36.25 -36.72 -11.90
C GLU A 69 -35.65 -38.12 -11.54
N PRO A 70 -35.92 -39.18 -12.33
CA PRO A 70 -35.24 -40.45 -12.14
C PRO A 70 -33.74 -40.32 -12.25
N ALA A 71 -33.02 -41.07 -11.42
CA ALA A 71 -31.56 -41.07 -11.44
C ALA A 71 -31.03 -41.55 -12.82
N ARG A 72 -30.10 -40.81 -13.41
CA ARG A 72 -29.51 -41.09 -14.73
C ARG A 72 -28.02 -41.35 -14.65
N ARG A 73 -27.53 -42.36 -15.36
CA ARG A 73 -26.08 -42.54 -15.54
C ARG A 73 -25.56 -41.58 -16.60
N VAL A 74 -24.49 -40.85 -16.29
CA VAL A 74 -23.82 -39.90 -17.19
C VAL A 74 -22.44 -40.43 -17.59
N LYS A 75 -21.79 -39.78 -18.60
CA LYS A 75 -20.42 -40.14 -19.03
C LYS A 75 -19.48 -40.22 -17.82
N GLY A 76 -18.66 -41.29 -17.77
CA GLY A 76 -17.74 -41.56 -16.66
C GLY A 76 -18.33 -42.38 -15.52
N GLY A 77 -19.47 -43.06 -15.70
CA GLY A 77 -20.05 -44.01 -14.73
C GLY A 77 -20.72 -43.37 -13.51
N ARG A 78 -20.81 -42.03 -13.46
CA ARG A 78 -21.45 -41.27 -12.35
C ARG A 78 -22.98 -41.34 -12.47
N VAL A 79 -23.64 -41.43 -11.33
CA VAL A 79 -25.10 -41.33 -11.23
C VAL A 79 -25.47 -39.89 -10.91
N MET A 80 -26.27 -39.26 -11.76
CA MET A 80 -26.80 -37.90 -11.56
C MET A 80 -28.24 -38.01 -11.02
N ASN A 81 -28.49 -37.35 -9.89
CA ASN A 81 -29.81 -37.13 -9.32
C ASN A 81 -30.18 -35.67 -9.56
N ARG A 82 -31.34 -35.47 -10.15
CA ARG A 82 -31.82 -34.15 -10.52
C ARG A 82 -33.18 -33.85 -9.89
N VAL A 83 -33.31 -32.64 -9.35
CA VAL A 83 -34.55 -32.11 -8.79
C VAL A 83 -34.84 -30.79 -9.50
N LEU A 84 -36.07 -30.55 -9.84
CA LEU A 84 -36.55 -29.24 -10.34
C LEU A 84 -37.22 -28.50 -9.19
N ALA A 85 -36.79 -27.29 -8.96
CA ALA A 85 -37.40 -26.34 -8.03
C ALA A 85 -37.79 -25.06 -8.77
N ALA A 86 -38.75 -24.32 -8.29
CA ALA A 86 -39.17 -23.06 -8.88
C ALA A 86 -39.58 -22.03 -7.82
N ASP A 87 -39.49 -20.80 -8.23
CA ASP A 87 -40.16 -19.65 -7.61
C ASP A 87 -41.07 -18.94 -8.64
N ASP A 88 -41.63 -17.81 -8.28
CA ASP A 88 -42.49 -17.02 -9.18
C ASP A 88 -41.75 -16.47 -10.41
N SER A 89 -40.44 -16.48 -10.40
CA SER A 89 -39.59 -15.92 -11.47
C SER A 89 -39.11 -16.97 -12.49
N GLY A 90 -38.98 -18.25 -12.11
CA GLY A 90 -38.47 -19.26 -13.01
C GLY A 90 -38.21 -20.63 -12.38
N ILE A 91 -37.62 -21.53 -13.20
CA ILE A 91 -37.28 -22.90 -12.82
C ILE A 91 -35.78 -23.05 -12.64
N LEU A 92 -35.34 -23.69 -11.56
CA LEU A 92 -33.98 -24.00 -11.19
C LEU A 92 -33.76 -25.51 -11.17
N ALA A 93 -32.80 -26.00 -11.91
CA ALA A 93 -32.38 -27.38 -11.86
C ALA A 93 -31.31 -27.58 -10.76
N LEU A 94 -31.49 -28.56 -9.93
CA LEU A 94 -30.60 -28.94 -8.84
C LEU A 94 -30.01 -30.29 -9.16
N SER A 95 -28.69 -30.42 -9.29
CA SER A 95 -28.03 -31.65 -9.71
C SER A 95 -26.95 -32.10 -8.73
N TRP A 96 -27.03 -33.37 -8.31
CA TRP A 96 -26.02 -34.04 -7.48
C TRP A 96 -25.46 -35.25 -8.20
N PHE A 97 -24.15 -35.41 -8.17
CA PHE A 97 -23.47 -36.59 -8.70
C PHE A 97 -23.08 -37.53 -7.57
N ASN A 98 -23.40 -38.80 -7.70
CA ASN A 98 -23.10 -39.87 -6.73
C ASN A 98 -23.58 -39.57 -5.28
N ALA A 99 -24.66 -38.81 -5.13
CA ALA A 99 -25.24 -38.45 -3.84
C ALA A 99 -26.77 -38.54 -3.82
N PRO A 100 -27.32 -39.77 -3.95
CA PRO A 100 -28.80 -39.96 -4.00
C PRO A 100 -29.50 -39.44 -2.75
N TYR A 101 -28.89 -39.60 -1.57
CA TYR A 101 -29.43 -39.16 -0.30
C TYR A 101 -29.72 -37.65 -0.22
N ALA A 102 -29.05 -36.85 -1.05
CA ALA A 102 -29.27 -35.42 -1.05
C ALA A 102 -30.60 -35.02 -1.72
N ALA A 103 -30.93 -35.72 -2.82
CA ALA A 103 -32.22 -35.56 -3.50
C ALA A 103 -33.39 -36.22 -2.76
N ASP A 104 -33.11 -37.33 -2.07
CA ASP A 104 -34.14 -38.11 -1.34
C ASP A 104 -34.72 -37.32 -0.15
N LYS A 105 -33.91 -36.50 0.50
CA LYS A 105 -34.31 -35.64 1.65
C LYS A 105 -35.26 -34.51 1.30
N LEU A 106 -35.40 -34.14 0.04
CA LEU A 106 -36.28 -33.09 -0.41
C LEU A 106 -37.70 -33.60 -0.59
N GLU A 107 -38.71 -32.89 -0.22
CA GLU A 107 -40.12 -33.24 -0.41
C GLU A 107 -40.73 -32.37 -1.50
N VAL A 108 -41.51 -32.97 -2.39
CA VAL A 108 -42.20 -32.25 -3.46
C VAL A 108 -43.32 -31.37 -2.83
N GLY A 109 -43.35 -30.11 -3.22
CA GLY A 109 -44.26 -29.11 -2.68
C GLY A 109 -43.67 -28.30 -1.52
N GLU A 110 -42.57 -28.74 -0.93
CA GLU A 110 -41.93 -28.02 0.15
C GLU A 110 -40.89 -26.99 -0.36
N THR A 111 -40.71 -25.91 0.38
CA THR A 111 -39.81 -24.82 0.07
C THR A 111 -38.50 -24.95 0.83
N TYR A 112 -37.39 -24.77 0.12
CA TYR A 112 -36.03 -24.86 0.66
C TYR A 112 -35.20 -23.68 0.18
N TYR A 113 -34.08 -23.46 0.88
CA TYR A 113 -33.03 -22.58 0.47
C TYR A 113 -31.87 -23.39 -0.14
N PHE A 114 -31.50 -23.02 -1.36
CA PHE A 114 -30.47 -23.68 -2.14
C PHE A 114 -29.27 -22.76 -2.29
N GLU A 115 -28.13 -23.18 -1.77
CA GLU A 115 -26.88 -22.41 -1.80
C GLU A 115 -25.90 -23.04 -2.78
N GLY A 116 -25.30 -22.22 -3.65
CA GLY A 116 -24.28 -22.63 -4.61
C GLY A 116 -24.06 -21.60 -5.71
N ARG A 117 -23.31 -22.01 -6.74
CA ARG A 117 -23.06 -21.15 -7.91
C ARG A 117 -24.03 -21.50 -9.02
N ILE A 118 -24.75 -20.50 -9.50
CA ILE A 118 -25.64 -20.66 -10.65
C ILE A 118 -24.79 -20.85 -11.92
N GLY A 119 -25.03 -21.96 -12.59
CA GLY A 119 -24.47 -22.28 -13.91
C GLY A 119 -25.58 -22.55 -14.92
N GLY A 120 -25.20 -23.15 -16.08
CA GLY A 120 -26.11 -23.48 -17.15
C GLY A 120 -26.34 -22.34 -18.15
N ALA A 121 -27.35 -22.53 -19.03
CA ALA A 121 -27.75 -21.51 -20.00
C ALA A 121 -28.75 -20.51 -19.38
N LEU A 122 -28.89 -19.32 -19.97
CA LEU A 122 -29.83 -18.29 -19.51
C LEU A 122 -31.28 -18.79 -19.38
N THR A 123 -31.68 -19.74 -20.24
CA THR A 123 -33.01 -20.37 -20.25
C THR A 123 -33.10 -21.61 -19.35
N ARG A 124 -31.98 -22.09 -18.82
CA ARG A 124 -31.92 -23.29 -17.99
C ARG A 124 -30.84 -23.18 -16.92
N ARG A 125 -31.21 -22.48 -15.84
CA ARG A 125 -30.35 -22.27 -14.69
C ARG A 125 -30.17 -23.55 -13.91
N GLU A 126 -28.97 -23.84 -13.44
CA GLU A 126 -28.62 -25.06 -12.74
C GLU A 126 -27.68 -24.76 -11.56
N LEU A 127 -27.93 -25.41 -10.42
CA LEU A 127 -27.02 -25.50 -9.30
C LEU A 127 -26.42 -26.93 -9.22
N LEU A 128 -25.09 -27.00 -9.19
CA LEU A 128 -24.38 -28.25 -9.02
C LEU A 128 -24.01 -28.45 -7.56
N HIS A 129 -24.40 -29.60 -6.98
CA HIS A 129 -24.16 -29.93 -5.59
C HIS A 129 -24.59 -28.84 -4.60
N PRO A 130 -25.81 -28.27 -4.72
CA PRO A 130 -26.23 -27.23 -3.81
C PRO A 130 -26.29 -27.74 -2.36
N LEU A 131 -25.93 -26.85 -1.43
CA LEU A 131 -26.26 -27.02 -0.02
C LEU A 131 -27.74 -26.67 0.17
N VAL A 132 -28.46 -27.47 0.98
CA VAL A 132 -29.90 -27.33 1.18
C VAL A 132 -30.18 -27.03 2.65
N ARG A 133 -31.04 -26.02 2.90
CA ARG A 133 -31.54 -25.72 4.23
C ARG A 133 -33.05 -25.58 4.23
N THR A 134 -33.66 -26.01 5.34
CA THR A 134 -35.08 -25.80 5.59
C THR A 134 -35.34 -24.40 6.13
N GLU A 135 -36.58 -23.92 6.07
CA GLU A 135 -36.98 -22.63 6.67
C GLU A 135 -36.65 -22.58 8.17
N ALA A 136 -36.85 -23.67 8.90
CA ALA A 136 -36.53 -23.75 10.34
C ALA A 136 -35.04 -23.57 10.58
N GLN A 137 -34.16 -24.17 9.76
CA GLN A 137 -32.71 -24.02 9.86
C GLN A 137 -32.24 -22.61 9.55
N VAL A 138 -32.88 -21.93 8.61
CA VAL A 138 -32.58 -20.53 8.26
C VAL A 138 -33.07 -19.60 9.37
N ALA A 139 -34.24 -19.84 9.95
CA ALA A 139 -34.72 -19.05 11.08
C ALA A 139 -33.82 -19.13 12.32
N ASP A 140 -33.23 -20.31 12.57
CA ASP A 140 -32.26 -20.52 13.66
C ASP A 140 -30.89 -19.89 13.38
N CYS A 141 -30.42 -19.96 12.12
CA CYS A 141 -29.13 -19.45 11.72
C CYS A 141 -29.20 -18.75 10.34
N PRO A 142 -29.62 -17.48 10.31
CA PRO A 142 -29.85 -16.75 9.06
C PRO A 142 -28.57 -16.32 8.34
N PHE A 143 -27.42 -16.29 9.04
CA PHE A 143 -26.12 -15.95 8.49
C PHE A 143 -25.16 -17.10 8.65
N VAL A 144 -24.67 -17.64 7.55
CA VAL A 144 -23.70 -18.75 7.59
C VAL A 144 -22.31 -18.25 7.32
N ALA A 145 -21.44 -18.43 8.32
CA ALA A 145 -20.04 -18.06 8.27
C ALA A 145 -19.25 -19.00 7.35
N VAL A 146 -18.50 -18.44 6.38
CA VAL A 146 -17.64 -19.16 5.45
C VAL A 146 -16.18 -18.95 5.83
N TYR A 147 -15.49 -20.03 6.15
CA TYR A 147 -14.11 -20.04 6.61
C TYR A 147 -13.12 -20.37 5.49
N PRO A 148 -11.83 -19.99 5.64
CA PRO A 148 -10.79 -20.46 4.76
C PRO A 148 -10.68 -22.00 4.85
N GLY A 149 -10.62 -22.65 3.69
CA GLY A 149 -10.33 -24.07 3.58
C GLY A 149 -8.87 -24.30 3.16
N THR A 150 -8.36 -25.49 3.44
CA THR A 150 -7.08 -25.99 2.90
C THR A 150 -7.27 -27.42 2.42
N ASP A 151 -6.28 -27.97 1.73
CA ASP A 151 -6.33 -29.32 1.22
C ASP A 151 -6.63 -30.34 2.34
N GLY A 152 -7.75 -31.06 2.17
CA GLY A 152 -8.28 -32.01 3.15
C GLY A 152 -8.94 -31.41 4.40
N LEU A 153 -9.15 -30.08 4.49
CA LEU A 153 -9.97 -29.40 5.50
C LEU A 153 -11.05 -28.56 4.81
N PRO A 154 -12.25 -29.12 4.55
CA PRO A 154 -13.35 -28.37 3.96
C PRO A 154 -13.81 -27.21 4.87
N ALA A 155 -14.29 -26.12 4.27
CA ALA A 155 -14.80 -24.95 5.01
C ALA A 155 -15.92 -25.30 5.99
N SER A 156 -16.80 -26.24 5.65
CA SER A 156 -17.87 -26.74 6.54
C SER A 156 -17.34 -27.44 7.80
N ARG A 157 -16.22 -28.15 7.67
CA ARG A 157 -15.58 -28.78 8.83
C ARG A 157 -14.91 -27.76 9.72
N HIS A 158 -14.26 -26.75 9.12
CA HIS A 158 -13.70 -25.62 9.86
C HIS A 158 -14.81 -24.89 10.66
N ALA A 159 -15.94 -24.57 9.99
CA ALA A 159 -17.10 -23.96 10.63
C ALA A 159 -17.61 -24.77 11.86
N SER A 160 -17.74 -26.10 11.71
CA SER A 160 -18.19 -26.96 12.83
C SER A 160 -17.20 -26.93 14.01
N CYS A 161 -15.90 -26.91 13.74
CA CYS A 161 -14.87 -26.82 14.77
C CYS A 161 -14.87 -25.43 15.46
N ALA A 162 -15.00 -24.35 14.68
CA ALA A 162 -15.11 -22.99 15.22
C ALA A 162 -16.34 -22.85 16.13
N HIS A 163 -17.48 -23.41 15.70
CA HIS A 163 -18.70 -23.45 16.54
C HIS A 163 -18.49 -24.20 17.87
N ALA A 164 -17.83 -25.36 17.83
CA ALA A 164 -17.51 -26.10 19.04
C ALA A 164 -16.56 -25.32 19.97
N ALA A 165 -15.67 -24.50 19.43
CA ALA A 165 -14.75 -23.67 20.20
C ALA A 165 -15.46 -22.53 20.93
N LEU A 166 -16.68 -22.10 20.52
CA LEU A 166 -17.43 -21.04 21.17
C LEU A 166 -17.78 -21.31 22.63
N ALA A 167 -17.79 -22.61 23.05
CA ALA A 167 -17.93 -22.98 24.46
C ALA A 167 -16.82 -22.43 25.35
N PHE A 168 -15.67 -22.07 24.78
CA PHE A 168 -14.52 -21.52 25.48
C PHE A 168 -14.41 -20.00 25.35
N ALA A 169 -15.34 -19.32 24.68
CA ALA A 169 -15.26 -17.88 24.40
C ALA A 169 -15.18 -17.02 25.68
N ASP A 170 -15.80 -17.44 26.77
CA ASP A 170 -15.76 -16.72 28.05
C ASP A 170 -14.39 -16.74 28.75
N GLN A 171 -13.46 -17.59 28.29
CA GLN A 171 -12.08 -17.60 28.77
C GLN A 171 -11.22 -16.52 28.06
N LEU A 172 -11.74 -15.86 27.02
CA LEU A 172 -11.06 -14.77 26.35
C LEU A 172 -11.08 -13.52 27.26
N VAL A 173 -9.92 -13.04 27.61
CA VAL A 173 -9.77 -11.80 28.37
C VAL A 173 -10.05 -10.62 27.44
N ASP A 174 -10.83 -9.64 27.91
CA ASP A 174 -11.10 -8.42 27.14
C ASP A 174 -9.94 -7.42 27.33
N PRO A 175 -9.22 -7.06 26.26
CA PRO A 175 -8.10 -6.13 26.37
C PRO A 175 -8.53 -4.67 26.40
N LEU A 176 -9.78 -4.33 26.01
CA LEU A 176 -10.22 -2.94 25.97
C LEU A 176 -10.66 -2.44 27.34
N PRO A 177 -10.25 -1.22 27.73
CA PRO A 177 -10.76 -0.56 28.92
C PRO A 177 -12.29 -0.47 28.94
N PRO A 178 -12.97 -0.71 30.08
CA PRO A 178 -14.44 -0.68 30.18
C PRO A 178 -15.08 0.63 29.76
N GLU A 179 -14.35 1.76 29.92
CA GLU A 179 -14.80 3.08 29.51
C GLU A 179 -14.98 3.18 27.99
N LEU A 180 -14.09 2.53 27.22
CA LEU A 180 -14.20 2.49 25.74
C LEU A 180 -15.39 1.65 25.30
N LEU A 181 -15.61 0.51 25.95
CA LEU A 181 -16.77 -0.34 25.66
C LEU A 181 -18.07 0.43 25.85
N THR A 182 -18.19 1.18 26.95
CA THR A 182 -19.36 1.99 27.28
C THR A 182 -19.51 3.16 26.31
N ARG A 183 -18.43 3.94 26.08
CA ARG A 183 -18.43 5.14 25.24
C ARG A 183 -18.87 4.83 23.79
N TYR A 184 -18.35 3.74 23.25
CA TYR A 184 -18.63 3.34 21.86
C TYR A 184 -19.73 2.29 21.72
N ARG A 185 -20.42 1.93 22.81
CA ARG A 185 -21.48 0.92 22.86
C ARG A 185 -21.05 -0.39 22.19
N MET A 186 -19.87 -0.89 22.59
CA MET A 186 -19.30 -2.11 22.03
C MET A 186 -19.63 -3.32 22.94
N PRO A 187 -19.89 -4.51 22.37
CA PRO A 187 -20.02 -5.74 23.14
C PRO A 187 -18.69 -6.16 23.76
N ALA A 188 -18.74 -6.93 24.85
CA ALA A 188 -17.56 -7.57 25.42
C ALA A 188 -16.92 -8.55 24.43
N LYS A 189 -15.63 -8.86 24.61
CA LYS A 189 -14.85 -9.73 23.70
C LYS A 189 -15.53 -11.07 23.42
N ALA A 190 -15.95 -11.79 24.45
CA ALA A 190 -16.62 -13.08 24.28
C ALA A 190 -17.91 -12.98 23.47
N GLN A 191 -18.72 -11.93 23.69
CA GLN A 191 -19.93 -11.68 22.94
C GLN A 191 -19.63 -11.32 21.48
N ALA A 192 -18.62 -10.51 21.22
CA ALA A 192 -18.20 -10.16 19.86
C ALA A 192 -17.69 -11.40 19.10
N VAL A 193 -16.91 -12.27 19.75
CA VAL A 193 -16.46 -13.52 19.13
C VAL A 193 -17.63 -14.47 18.84
N ARG A 194 -18.62 -14.56 19.71
CA ARG A 194 -19.84 -15.31 19.39
C ARG A 194 -20.61 -14.69 18.21
N GLY A 195 -20.78 -13.36 18.19
CA GLY A 195 -21.51 -12.65 17.14
C GLY A 195 -20.81 -12.74 15.78
N ILE A 196 -19.47 -12.83 15.70
CA ILE A 196 -18.75 -12.99 14.43
C ILE A 196 -18.83 -14.42 13.88
N HIS A 197 -18.88 -15.44 14.75
CA HIS A 197 -18.93 -16.86 14.34
C HIS A 197 -20.35 -17.38 14.14
N ALA A 198 -21.30 -16.89 14.93
CA ALA A 198 -22.69 -17.33 14.95
C ALA A 198 -23.64 -16.14 15.15
N PRO A 199 -23.73 -15.20 14.20
CA PRO A 199 -24.55 -14.03 14.33
C PRO A 199 -26.04 -14.40 14.30
N LYS A 200 -26.82 -13.83 15.22
CA LYS A 200 -28.27 -14.05 15.31
C LYS A 200 -29.03 -13.19 14.32
N ASN A 201 -28.49 -12.03 13.97
CA ASN A 201 -29.06 -11.08 13.01
C ASN A 201 -27.96 -10.18 12.45
N ALA A 202 -28.32 -9.31 11.50
CA ALA A 202 -27.39 -8.38 10.85
C ALA A 202 -26.77 -7.36 11.83
N ASP A 203 -27.54 -6.90 12.81
CA ASP A 203 -27.08 -5.92 13.80
C ASP A 203 -26.04 -6.54 14.76
N ASP A 204 -26.26 -7.79 15.18
CA ASP A 204 -25.30 -8.54 16.00
C ASP A 204 -23.97 -8.73 15.25
N LEU A 205 -24.05 -9.13 13.97
CA LEU A 205 -22.87 -9.24 13.11
C LEU A 205 -22.14 -7.90 12.95
N ALA A 206 -22.88 -6.83 12.70
CA ALA A 206 -22.32 -5.48 12.53
C ALA A 206 -21.65 -4.99 13.82
N ALA A 207 -22.27 -5.21 14.98
CA ALA A 207 -21.72 -4.85 16.28
C ALA A 207 -20.44 -5.66 16.60
N ALA A 208 -20.46 -6.97 16.33
CA ALA A 208 -19.31 -7.85 16.51
C ALA A 208 -18.13 -7.43 15.62
N ARG A 209 -18.37 -7.19 14.32
CA ARG A 209 -17.33 -6.72 13.40
C ARG A 209 -16.73 -5.38 13.84
N ARG A 210 -17.58 -4.39 14.14
CA ARG A 210 -17.12 -3.07 14.60
C ARG A 210 -16.24 -3.18 15.84
N ARG A 211 -16.61 -4.03 16.80
CA ARG A 211 -15.85 -4.26 18.03
C ARG A 211 -14.48 -4.88 17.75
N LEU A 212 -14.42 -5.93 16.92
CA LEU A 212 -13.17 -6.63 16.61
C LEU A 212 -12.24 -5.79 15.74
N ILE A 213 -12.78 -5.04 14.78
CA ILE A 213 -12.02 -4.07 13.96
C ILE A 213 -11.41 -2.98 14.85
N PHE A 214 -12.20 -2.39 15.76
CA PHE A 214 -11.69 -1.36 16.68
C PHE A 214 -10.59 -1.90 17.58
N GLU A 215 -10.78 -3.07 18.18
CA GLU A 215 -9.76 -3.71 19.01
C GLU A 215 -8.45 -3.91 18.28
N GLU A 216 -8.50 -4.52 17.11
CA GLU A 216 -7.32 -4.83 16.32
C GLU A 216 -6.54 -3.58 15.93
N LEU A 217 -7.24 -2.52 15.51
CA LEU A 217 -6.64 -1.24 15.19
C LEU A 217 -6.10 -0.50 16.44
N TYR A 218 -6.78 -0.63 17.57
CA TYR A 218 -6.36 -0.01 18.83
C TYR A 218 -5.09 -0.66 19.38
N LEU A 219 -5.02 -2.00 19.40
CA LEU A 219 -3.83 -2.75 19.78
C LEU A 219 -2.64 -2.40 18.87
N LEU A 220 -2.88 -2.33 17.56
CA LEU A 220 -1.87 -1.95 16.59
C LEU A 220 -1.32 -0.54 16.87
N GLN A 221 -2.20 0.44 17.13
CA GLN A 221 -1.78 1.82 17.40
C GLN A 221 -0.98 1.94 18.71
N ILE A 222 -1.41 1.25 19.75
CA ILE A 222 -0.67 1.22 21.04
C ILE A 222 0.72 0.63 20.83
N GLY A 223 0.83 -0.54 20.17
CA GLY A 223 2.12 -1.17 19.93
C GLY A 223 3.06 -0.28 19.12
N ILE A 224 2.56 0.38 18.07
CA ILE A 224 3.34 1.36 17.29
C ILE A 224 3.82 2.50 18.18
N PHE A 225 2.98 3.06 19.06
CA PHE A 225 3.37 4.15 19.95
C PHE A 225 4.38 3.70 21.02
N LEU A 226 4.24 2.49 21.56
CA LEU A 226 5.21 1.94 22.50
C LEU A 226 6.57 1.69 21.85
N LEU A 227 6.62 1.14 20.63
CA LEU A 227 7.86 0.99 19.87
C LEU A 227 8.55 2.35 19.63
N ARG A 228 7.76 3.41 19.39
CA ARG A 228 8.26 4.78 19.26
C ARG A 228 8.85 5.32 20.58
N SER A 229 8.20 5.04 21.71
CA SER A 229 8.59 5.59 23.01
C SER A 229 9.88 4.96 23.56
N HIS A 230 10.10 3.66 23.34
CA HIS A 230 11.29 2.94 23.83
C HIS A 230 12.60 3.40 23.16
N GLY A 231 12.55 4.05 22.00
CA GLY A 231 13.71 4.59 21.28
C GLY A 231 13.97 6.09 21.52
N ARG A 232 13.10 6.81 22.23
CA ARG A 232 13.20 8.28 22.38
C ARG A 232 14.26 8.66 23.41
N ARG A 233 15.50 8.84 22.95
CA ARG A 233 16.53 9.57 23.68
C ARG A 233 16.32 11.08 23.45
N LYS A 234 16.82 11.95 24.38
CA LYS A 234 16.86 13.39 24.13
C LYS A 234 17.70 13.68 22.89
N THR A 235 17.31 14.65 22.09
CA THR A 235 18.13 15.08 20.95
C THR A 235 19.46 15.66 21.45
N SER A 236 20.53 15.40 20.70
CA SER A 236 21.82 16.08 20.92
C SER A 236 21.92 17.39 20.16
N ALA A 237 20.92 17.72 19.33
CA ALA A 237 20.89 18.88 18.45
C ALA A 237 19.69 19.80 18.74
N PRO A 238 19.56 20.36 19.95
CA PRO A 238 18.47 21.28 20.27
C PRO A 238 18.62 22.56 19.42
N MET A 239 17.52 22.98 18.78
CA MET A 239 17.48 24.19 17.96
C MET A 239 16.57 25.23 18.59
N HIS A 240 16.87 26.50 18.35
CA HIS A 240 16.08 27.62 18.87
C HIS A 240 15.22 28.23 17.76
N PRO A 241 14.01 28.71 18.08
CA PRO A 241 13.12 29.35 17.12
C PRO A 241 13.79 30.54 16.44
N LEU A 242 13.66 30.63 15.11
CA LEU A 242 14.17 31.72 14.27
C LEU A 242 13.09 32.15 13.29
N ASP A 243 13.11 33.46 12.93
CA ASP A 243 12.23 33.98 11.88
C ASP A 243 12.64 33.51 10.49
N LEU A 244 11.77 32.81 9.80
CA LEU A 244 11.93 32.40 8.39
C LEU A 244 11.66 33.52 7.38
N GLY A 245 11.24 34.68 7.83
CA GLY A 245 10.91 35.84 6.97
C GLY A 245 12.00 36.16 5.93
N PRO A 246 13.30 36.22 6.30
CA PRO A 246 14.39 36.44 5.36
C PRO A 246 14.47 35.38 4.27
N PHE A 247 14.32 34.09 4.61
CA PHE A 247 14.34 32.98 3.66
C PHE A 247 13.13 33.06 2.71
N TRP A 248 11.91 33.29 3.22
CA TRP A 248 10.72 33.38 2.36
C TRP A 248 10.76 34.56 1.41
N ARG A 249 11.32 35.70 1.81
CA ARG A 249 11.46 36.90 0.95
C ARG A 249 12.47 36.72 -0.17
N SER A 250 13.42 35.81 -0.05
CA SER A 250 14.43 35.52 -1.09
C SER A 250 13.87 34.68 -2.26
N LEU A 251 12.69 34.09 -2.11
CA LEU A 251 12.10 33.24 -3.12
C LEU A 251 11.54 34.08 -4.30
N PRO A 252 11.67 33.61 -5.55
CA PRO A 252 11.11 34.28 -6.72
C PRO A 252 9.58 34.22 -6.79
N TYR A 253 8.96 33.39 -5.95
CA TYR A 253 7.50 33.24 -5.85
C TYR A 253 7.13 32.88 -4.39
N PRO A 254 5.91 33.26 -3.95
CA PRO A 254 5.48 32.97 -2.59
C PRO A 254 5.30 31.46 -2.39
N PRO A 255 5.64 30.91 -1.22
CA PRO A 255 5.38 29.53 -0.87
C PRO A 255 3.87 29.26 -0.76
N THR A 256 3.43 28.03 -1.06
CA THR A 256 2.03 27.61 -0.87
C THR A 256 1.69 27.50 0.61
N GLY A 257 0.38 27.47 0.92
CA GLY A 257 -0.10 27.25 2.28
C GLY A 257 0.39 25.92 2.86
N ALA A 258 0.38 24.85 2.03
CA ALA A 258 0.89 23.54 2.43
C ALA A 258 2.40 23.54 2.72
N GLN A 259 3.20 24.27 1.95
CA GLN A 259 4.64 24.39 2.17
C GLN A 259 4.93 25.13 3.49
N LYS A 260 4.21 26.23 3.79
CA LYS A 260 4.36 26.95 5.06
C LYS A 260 3.99 26.07 6.23
N ARG A 261 2.80 25.47 6.21
CA ARG A 261 2.31 24.57 7.26
C ARG A 261 3.29 23.43 7.54
N SER A 262 3.74 22.72 6.50
CA SER A 262 4.69 21.61 6.65
C SER A 262 6.04 22.06 7.18
N THR A 263 6.50 23.26 6.80
CA THR A 263 7.73 23.84 7.35
C THR A 263 7.55 24.16 8.84
N GLU A 264 6.45 24.79 9.23
CA GLU A 264 6.15 25.11 10.64
C GLU A 264 6.10 23.85 11.50
N GLU A 265 5.47 22.76 11.02
CA GLU A 265 5.45 21.45 11.70
C GLU A 265 6.87 20.89 11.90
N ILE A 266 7.73 20.96 10.88
CA ILE A 266 9.12 20.51 10.93
C ILE A 266 9.93 21.35 11.91
N LEU A 267 9.80 22.68 11.86
CA LEU A 267 10.56 23.56 12.75
C LEU A 267 10.12 23.42 14.22
N ALA A 268 8.83 23.19 14.48
CA ALA A 268 8.36 22.87 15.83
C ALA A 268 9.03 21.61 16.38
N ASP A 269 9.19 20.58 15.56
CA ASP A 269 9.90 19.36 15.95
C ASP A 269 11.40 19.59 16.15
N LEU A 270 12.05 20.39 15.29
CA LEU A 270 13.47 20.73 15.42
C LEU A 270 13.78 21.50 16.71
N CYS A 271 12.81 22.26 17.21
CA CYS A 271 12.91 22.97 18.49
C CYS A 271 12.50 22.10 19.68
N GLY A 272 12.08 20.88 19.49
CA GLY A 272 11.65 19.94 20.54
C GLY A 272 12.82 19.27 21.26
N ASP A 273 12.54 18.69 22.43
CA ASP A 273 13.52 17.97 23.25
C ASP A 273 13.86 16.56 22.73
N VAL A 274 13.09 16.05 21.77
CA VAL A 274 13.27 14.72 21.19
C VAL A 274 13.64 14.83 19.70
N PRO A 275 14.44 13.91 19.15
CA PRO A 275 14.75 13.94 17.74
C PRO A 275 13.49 13.89 16.86
N MET A 276 13.37 14.80 15.91
CA MET A 276 12.34 14.72 14.87
C MET A 276 12.54 13.44 14.09
N ASN A 277 11.46 12.72 13.82
CA ASN A 277 11.42 11.60 12.87
C ASN A 277 10.17 11.78 12.01
N ARG A 278 10.31 12.47 10.85
CA ARG A 278 9.16 12.97 10.08
C ARG A 278 9.24 12.62 8.60
N LEU A 279 8.11 12.23 8.02
CA LEU A 279 7.91 12.02 6.58
C LEU A 279 7.26 13.26 5.97
N LEU A 280 7.93 13.90 5.03
CA LEU A 280 7.39 14.92 4.16
C LEU A 280 6.88 14.28 2.87
N GLN A 281 5.58 14.21 2.72
CA GLN A 281 4.91 13.59 1.60
C GLN A 281 4.28 14.64 0.68
N GLY A 282 4.38 14.43 -0.62
CA GLY A 282 3.74 15.32 -1.60
C GLY A 282 3.96 14.81 -3.01
N ASP A 283 3.08 15.20 -3.89
CA ASP A 283 3.15 14.82 -5.31
C ASP A 283 4.46 15.28 -5.98
N VAL A 284 4.76 14.72 -7.14
CA VAL A 284 5.90 15.15 -7.96
C VAL A 284 5.75 16.65 -8.28
N GLY A 285 6.76 17.44 -7.88
CA GLY A 285 6.78 18.89 -8.09
C GLY A 285 5.93 19.71 -7.10
N SER A 286 5.49 19.15 -5.97
CA SER A 286 4.84 19.90 -4.87
C SER A 286 5.80 20.85 -4.11
N GLY A 287 7.10 20.77 -4.38
CA GLY A 287 8.12 21.61 -3.75
C GLY A 287 8.71 21.06 -2.45
N LYS A 288 8.78 19.74 -2.28
CA LYS A 288 9.45 19.08 -1.14
C LYS A 288 10.85 19.62 -0.89
N THR A 289 11.62 19.82 -1.97
CA THR A 289 13.00 20.37 -1.89
C THR A 289 13.03 21.77 -1.32
N LEU A 290 11.97 22.58 -1.49
CA LEU A 290 11.89 23.91 -0.90
C LEU A 290 11.72 23.85 0.62
N VAL A 291 10.87 22.96 1.10
CA VAL A 291 10.68 22.70 2.54
C VAL A 291 11.96 22.16 3.17
N ALA A 292 12.66 21.24 2.47
CA ALA A 292 13.98 20.77 2.90
C ALA A 292 15.00 21.91 2.97
N ALA A 293 15.03 22.82 1.97
CA ALA A 293 15.93 23.98 1.95
C ALA A 293 15.67 24.92 3.14
N ALA A 294 14.39 25.18 3.48
CA ALA A 294 14.02 25.96 4.65
C ALA A 294 14.50 25.31 5.96
N SER A 295 14.37 23.98 6.08
CA SER A 295 14.82 23.21 7.24
C SER A 295 16.37 23.20 7.36
N ILE A 296 17.08 23.08 6.24
CA ILE A 296 18.55 23.14 6.18
C ILE A 296 19.03 24.55 6.57
N TRP A 297 18.40 25.59 6.01
CA TRP A 297 18.70 26.97 6.38
C TRP A 297 18.55 27.19 7.89
N PHE A 298 17.43 26.72 8.46
CA PHE A 298 17.14 26.84 9.89
C PHE A 298 18.18 26.10 10.75
N ALA A 299 18.58 24.89 10.38
CA ALA A 299 19.60 24.11 11.08
C ALA A 299 20.97 24.82 11.01
N ALA A 300 21.36 25.33 9.83
CA ALA A 300 22.61 26.05 9.64
C ALA A 300 22.68 27.35 10.45
N GLN A 301 21.58 28.13 10.53
CA GLN A 301 21.50 29.34 11.37
C GLN A 301 21.56 29.03 12.88
N ASN A 302 21.19 27.81 13.27
CA ASN A 302 21.38 27.27 14.62
C ASN A 302 22.78 26.67 14.86
N GLY A 303 23.69 26.74 13.87
CA GLY A 303 25.06 26.22 13.98
C GLY A 303 25.19 24.71 13.76
N TRP A 304 24.17 24.03 13.23
CA TRP A 304 24.17 22.59 12.98
C TRP A 304 24.44 22.27 11.51
N GLN A 305 25.18 21.17 11.28
CA GLN A 305 25.37 20.62 9.96
C GLN A 305 24.14 19.79 9.53
N SER A 306 23.86 19.79 8.23
CA SER A 306 22.83 18.97 7.61
C SER A 306 23.44 17.96 6.62
N ALA A 307 22.86 16.76 6.53
CA ALA A 307 23.19 15.77 5.51
C ALA A 307 21.97 15.44 4.68
N MET A 308 22.08 15.47 3.34
CA MET A 308 21.02 15.07 2.42
C MET A 308 21.44 13.90 1.56
N LEU A 309 20.73 12.78 1.67
CA LEU A 309 20.92 11.57 0.88
C LEU A 309 20.01 11.56 -0.34
N ALA A 310 20.59 11.35 -1.51
CA ALA A 310 19.90 11.13 -2.76
C ALA A 310 20.17 9.71 -3.29
N PRO A 311 19.22 9.06 -3.97
CA PRO A 311 19.37 7.66 -4.41
C PRO A 311 20.40 7.46 -5.53
N THR A 312 20.73 8.51 -6.28
CA THR A 312 21.70 8.46 -7.38
C THR A 312 22.64 9.66 -7.40
N GLU A 313 23.80 9.52 -8.05
CA GLU A 313 24.76 10.62 -8.17
C GLU A 313 24.20 11.80 -8.96
N ILE A 314 23.40 11.54 -10.00
CA ILE A 314 22.78 12.61 -10.80
C ILE A 314 21.88 13.48 -9.93
N LEU A 315 21.01 12.84 -9.11
CA LEU A 315 20.15 13.57 -8.18
C LEU A 315 20.94 14.30 -7.10
N ALA A 316 21.97 13.67 -6.55
CA ALA A 316 22.85 14.33 -5.57
C ALA A 316 23.50 15.60 -6.15
N ARG A 317 24.00 15.55 -7.38
CA ARG A 317 24.56 16.73 -8.07
C ARG A 317 23.48 17.79 -8.36
N GLN A 318 22.30 17.38 -8.78
CA GLN A 318 21.16 18.28 -9.01
C GLN A 318 20.71 18.97 -7.71
N HIS A 319 20.55 18.22 -6.62
CA HIS A 319 20.21 18.79 -5.32
C HIS A 319 21.32 19.72 -4.81
N ALA A 320 22.58 19.33 -4.92
CA ALA A 320 23.69 20.16 -4.50
C ALA A 320 23.69 21.52 -5.24
N ALA A 321 23.56 21.51 -6.57
CA ALA A 321 23.48 22.75 -7.36
C ALA A 321 22.26 23.60 -6.97
N THR A 322 21.06 23.02 -6.94
CA THR A 322 19.83 23.75 -6.60
C THR A 322 19.84 24.32 -5.18
N LEU A 323 20.41 23.58 -4.22
CA LEU A 323 20.49 24.03 -2.84
C LEU A 323 21.63 25.05 -2.65
N ALA A 324 22.73 24.95 -3.37
CA ALA A 324 23.80 25.95 -3.37
C ALA A 324 23.26 27.30 -3.86
N ASP A 325 22.62 27.34 -5.04
CA ASP A 325 22.03 28.57 -5.58
C ASP A 325 21.08 29.29 -4.60
N ARG A 326 20.39 28.51 -3.75
CA ARG A 326 19.41 29.06 -2.79
C ARG A 326 19.97 29.41 -1.44
N LEU A 327 20.97 28.68 -0.97
CA LEU A 327 21.43 28.73 0.42
C LEU A 327 22.78 29.43 0.60
N GLU A 328 23.64 29.45 -0.42
CA GLU A 328 24.92 30.18 -0.37
C GLU A 328 24.75 31.69 -0.09
N PRO A 329 23.71 32.38 -0.61
CA PRO A 329 23.45 33.78 -0.25
C PRO A 329 23.23 34.02 1.25
N PHE A 330 22.91 32.99 2.01
CA PHE A 330 22.76 33.02 3.47
C PHE A 330 23.98 32.49 4.22
N GLY A 331 25.10 32.29 3.53
CA GLY A 331 26.34 31.76 4.12
C GLY A 331 26.33 30.25 4.40
N VAL A 332 25.41 29.49 3.78
CA VAL A 332 25.34 28.05 3.93
C VAL A 332 26.19 27.36 2.84
N ASN A 333 27.34 26.81 3.24
CA ASN A 333 28.24 26.12 2.33
C ASN A 333 27.76 24.71 2.00
N VAL A 334 27.51 24.44 0.71
CA VAL A 334 27.06 23.14 0.20
C VAL A 334 28.23 22.30 -0.32
N THR A 335 28.40 21.09 0.16
CA THR A 335 29.45 20.16 -0.24
C THR A 335 28.85 18.90 -0.83
N LEU A 336 29.31 18.51 -2.02
CA LEU A 336 28.91 17.26 -2.67
C LEU A 336 29.86 16.12 -2.26
N LEU A 337 29.30 14.92 -1.95
CA LEU A 337 30.07 13.71 -1.66
C LEU A 337 29.44 12.50 -2.35
N VAL A 338 30.01 12.07 -3.47
CA VAL A 338 29.56 10.94 -4.28
C VAL A 338 30.70 9.98 -4.62
N GLY A 339 30.35 8.74 -5.00
CA GLY A 339 31.33 7.69 -5.26
C GLY A 339 32.29 7.97 -6.43
N GLY A 340 31.76 8.64 -7.50
CA GLY A 340 32.54 8.95 -8.71
C GLY A 340 33.53 10.13 -8.63
N MET A 341 33.69 10.76 -7.46
CA MET A 341 34.62 11.88 -7.27
C MET A 341 36.10 11.44 -7.31
N LYS A 342 36.96 12.34 -7.81
CA LYS A 342 38.43 12.14 -7.75
C LYS A 342 38.90 12.13 -6.29
N ALA A 343 39.95 11.36 -6.01
CA ALA A 343 40.47 11.20 -4.64
C ALA A 343 40.81 12.54 -3.97
N LYS A 344 41.38 13.52 -4.71
CA LYS A 344 41.70 14.86 -4.20
C LYS A 344 40.43 15.63 -3.79
N GLU A 345 39.39 15.62 -4.64
CA GLU A 345 38.11 16.28 -4.36
C GLU A 345 37.40 15.66 -3.15
N LYS A 346 37.41 14.32 -3.09
CA LYS A 346 36.84 13.57 -1.97
C LYS A 346 37.55 13.91 -0.64
N ARG A 347 38.87 14.03 -0.63
CA ARG A 347 39.63 14.41 0.57
C ARG A 347 39.26 15.82 1.04
N ILE A 348 39.19 16.79 0.12
CA ILE A 348 38.79 18.19 0.45
C ILE A 348 37.38 18.22 1.03
N ALA A 349 36.44 17.46 0.45
CA ALA A 349 35.09 17.34 0.97
C ALA A 349 35.07 16.76 2.38
N LEU A 350 35.79 15.66 2.64
CA LEU A 350 35.89 15.04 3.96
C LEU A 350 36.48 15.98 5.01
N GLU A 351 37.52 16.72 4.68
CA GLU A 351 38.13 17.74 5.55
C GLU A 351 37.13 18.85 5.88
N ALA A 352 36.38 19.34 4.88
CA ALA A 352 35.36 20.38 5.07
C ALA A 352 34.16 19.92 5.94
N ILE A 353 33.83 18.63 5.89
CA ILE A 353 32.82 18.02 6.74
C ILE A 353 33.29 17.95 8.19
N ALA A 354 34.50 17.41 8.39
CA ALA A 354 35.05 17.17 9.71
C ALA A 354 35.36 18.46 10.50
N ASP A 355 35.81 19.51 9.82
CA ASP A 355 36.10 20.81 10.45
C ASP A 355 34.86 21.73 10.59
N GLY A 356 33.72 21.35 9.98
CA GLY A 356 32.42 22.07 10.06
C GLY A 356 32.29 23.23 9.06
N ARG A 357 33.20 23.39 8.09
CA ARG A 357 33.07 24.35 6.99
C ARG A 357 31.88 24.01 6.05
N ALA A 358 31.59 22.70 5.87
CA ALA A 358 30.43 22.25 5.15
C ALA A 358 29.19 22.31 6.06
N ASN A 359 28.27 23.24 5.79
CA ASN A 359 26.99 23.31 6.52
C ASN A 359 25.97 22.29 6.00
N LEU A 360 26.00 22.01 4.70
CA LEU A 360 25.18 20.98 4.05
C LEU A 360 26.08 20.01 3.26
N VAL A 361 25.90 18.73 3.51
CA VAL A 361 26.51 17.66 2.72
C VAL A 361 25.44 16.97 1.91
N VAL A 362 25.54 17.03 0.59
CA VAL A 362 24.64 16.31 -0.33
C VAL A 362 25.40 15.15 -0.95
N GLY A 363 24.83 13.93 -0.89
CA GLY A 363 25.50 12.79 -1.50
C GLY A 363 24.62 11.55 -1.61
N THR A 364 25.29 10.45 -1.98
CA THR A 364 24.67 9.13 -2.05
C THR A 364 25.07 8.31 -0.82
N HIS A 365 25.00 6.97 -0.90
CA HIS A 365 25.51 6.08 0.16
C HIS A 365 26.96 6.38 0.59
N ALA A 366 27.73 7.12 -0.19
CA ALA A 366 29.10 7.55 0.18
C ALA A 366 29.13 8.38 1.48
N VAL A 367 28.06 9.08 1.82
CA VAL A 367 27.90 9.84 3.07
C VAL A 367 27.78 8.92 4.29
N LEU A 368 27.33 7.68 4.10
CA LEU A 368 27.11 6.69 5.16
C LEU A 368 28.38 5.92 5.54
N THR A 369 29.48 6.04 4.76
CA THR A 369 30.71 5.30 5.01
C THR A 369 31.37 5.78 6.32
N ASP A 370 32.06 4.89 7.02
CA ASP A 370 32.73 5.19 8.31
C ASP A 370 33.80 6.27 8.23
N THR A 371 34.31 6.53 7.04
CA THR A 371 35.28 7.60 6.78
C THR A 371 34.71 9.01 6.86
N VAL A 372 33.37 9.15 6.92
CA VAL A 372 32.70 10.46 7.02
C VAL A 372 32.41 10.75 8.48
N GLU A 373 33.09 11.74 9.02
CA GLU A 373 32.90 12.23 10.39
C GLU A 373 32.36 13.65 10.34
N PHE A 374 31.17 13.87 10.94
CA PHE A 374 30.58 15.19 11.07
C PHE A 374 31.03 15.84 12.38
N LYS A 375 31.30 17.14 12.35
CA LYS A 375 31.59 17.90 13.56
C LYS A 375 30.36 18.01 14.46
N ASN A 376 29.22 18.33 13.90
CA ASN A 376 27.96 18.59 14.61
C ASN A 376 26.74 18.36 13.71
N LEU A 377 26.50 17.10 13.28
CA LEU A 377 25.32 16.76 12.49
C LEU A 377 24.03 16.91 13.32
N GLY A 378 23.16 17.85 12.94
CA GLY A 378 21.87 18.07 13.59
C GLY A 378 20.68 17.61 12.77
N LEU A 379 20.76 17.67 11.44
CA LEU A 379 19.63 17.33 10.55
C LEU A 379 20.06 16.34 9.45
N ALA A 380 19.38 15.22 9.36
CA ALA A 380 19.52 14.22 8.31
C ALA A 380 18.29 14.22 7.42
N ILE A 381 18.49 14.31 6.10
CA ILE A 381 17.40 14.32 5.11
C ILE A 381 17.60 13.14 4.15
N VAL A 382 16.56 12.36 3.90
CA VAL A 382 16.56 11.23 2.96
C VAL A 382 15.53 11.47 1.88
N ASP A 383 15.96 11.58 0.63
CA ASP A 383 15.05 11.74 -0.52
C ASP A 383 14.69 10.37 -1.13
N GLU A 384 13.46 10.22 -1.61
CA GLU A 384 12.92 9.00 -2.23
C GLU A 384 13.07 7.75 -1.34
N GLN A 385 12.41 7.76 -0.20
CA GLN A 385 12.51 6.75 0.87
C GLN A 385 12.42 5.30 0.40
N HIS A 386 11.58 4.98 -0.59
CA HIS A 386 11.37 3.60 -1.05
C HIS A 386 12.63 2.93 -1.61
N ARG A 387 13.70 3.69 -1.87
CA ARG A 387 15.00 3.20 -2.33
C ARG A 387 16.04 3.06 -1.20
N PHE A 388 15.73 3.52 0.01
CA PHE A 388 16.60 3.41 1.19
C PHE A 388 15.95 2.53 2.26
N GLY A 389 16.59 1.40 2.59
CA GLY A 389 16.11 0.49 3.63
C GLY A 389 16.20 1.08 5.05
N VAL A 390 15.47 0.47 6.00
CA VAL A 390 15.50 0.81 7.45
C VAL A 390 16.94 0.84 7.98
N ARG A 391 17.80 -0.10 7.55
CA ARG A 391 19.21 -0.21 7.94
C ARG A 391 20.03 1.04 7.57
N GLN A 392 19.79 1.65 6.41
CA GLN A 392 20.54 2.83 5.96
C GLN A 392 20.14 4.10 6.73
N ARG A 393 18.86 4.21 7.12
CA ARG A 393 18.38 5.27 8.02
C ARG A 393 19.03 5.16 9.40
N GLY A 394 19.14 3.94 9.93
CA GLY A 394 19.84 3.66 11.18
C GLY A 394 21.33 4.03 11.12
N LEU A 395 22.02 3.77 10.00
CA LEU A 395 23.41 4.15 9.81
C LEU A 395 23.61 5.67 9.79
N LEU A 396 22.69 6.43 9.17
CA LEU A 396 22.77 7.89 9.17
C LEU A 396 22.49 8.47 10.56
N ALA A 397 21.50 7.94 11.26
CA ALA A 397 21.23 8.29 12.65
C ALA A 397 22.40 7.93 13.59
N GLY A 398 23.20 6.89 13.27
CA GLY A 398 24.40 6.51 14.00
C GLY A 398 25.62 7.42 13.78
N LYS A 399 25.57 8.35 12.79
CA LYS A 399 26.66 9.33 12.53
C LYS A 399 26.69 10.49 13.54
N ALA A 400 25.64 10.63 14.35
CA ALA A 400 25.59 11.58 15.47
C ALA A 400 24.77 10.98 16.62
N GLN A 401 24.84 11.59 17.80
CA GLN A 401 23.99 11.17 18.92
C GLN A 401 22.56 11.71 18.74
N SER A 402 21.71 10.95 18.05
CA SER A 402 20.29 11.25 17.85
C SER A 402 19.98 12.53 17.05
N PRO A 403 20.42 12.66 15.78
CA PRO A 403 20.07 13.80 14.93
C PRO A 403 18.57 13.76 14.54
N HIS A 404 18.04 14.90 14.16
CA HIS A 404 16.70 14.99 13.56
C HIS A 404 16.70 14.33 12.18
N LEU A 405 15.65 13.58 11.86
CA LEU A 405 15.49 12.88 10.58
C LEU A 405 14.25 13.38 9.82
N LEU A 406 14.47 13.88 8.61
CA LEU A 406 13.43 14.23 7.66
C LEU A 406 13.50 13.27 6.46
N VAL A 407 12.43 12.56 6.21
CA VAL A 407 12.30 11.65 5.07
C VAL A 407 11.37 12.26 4.05
N MET A 408 11.72 12.23 2.76
CA MET A 408 10.88 12.75 1.68
C MET A 408 10.39 11.62 0.78
N SER A 409 9.12 11.70 0.34
CA SER A 409 8.55 10.76 -0.61
C SER A 409 7.73 11.47 -1.68
N ALA A 410 7.95 11.09 -2.95
CA ALA A 410 7.13 11.51 -4.08
C ALA A 410 5.95 10.58 -4.36
N THR A 411 5.86 9.43 -3.67
CA THR A 411 4.69 8.58 -3.73
C THR A 411 3.63 9.11 -2.77
N PRO A 412 2.49 9.60 -3.28
CA PRO A 412 1.37 9.89 -2.41
C PRO A 412 0.85 8.57 -1.82
N ILE A 413 0.88 8.46 -0.51
CA ILE A 413 0.29 7.33 0.22
C ILE A 413 -0.85 7.94 1.06
N PRO A 414 -2.04 7.35 1.10
CA PRO A 414 -3.09 7.83 1.98
C PRO A 414 -2.56 8.01 3.39
N ARG A 415 -2.83 9.18 4.01
CA ARG A 415 -2.24 9.58 5.31
C ARG A 415 -2.39 8.51 6.39
N THR A 416 -3.54 7.83 6.41
CA THR A 416 -3.84 6.74 7.34
C THR A 416 -2.93 5.52 7.14
N LEU A 417 -2.66 5.17 5.88
CA LEU A 417 -1.77 4.07 5.54
C LEU A 417 -0.30 4.44 5.79
N GLY A 418 0.06 5.70 5.54
CA GLY A 418 1.38 6.23 5.84
C GLY A 418 1.73 6.12 7.32
N LEU A 419 0.77 6.43 8.22
CA LEU A 419 0.94 6.29 9.66
C LEU A 419 1.15 4.83 10.11
N LEU A 420 0.64 3.87 9.37
CA LEU A 420 0.82 2.44 9.65
C LEU A 420 2.12 1.89 9.06
N MET A 421 2.41 2.24 7.81
CA MET A 421 3.62 1.77 7.11
C MET A 421 4.91 2.34 7.73
N TYR A 422 4.82 3.57 8.21
CA TYR A 422 5.94 4.32 8.76
C TYR A 422 5.64 4.68 10.22
N GLY A 423 5.22 3.66 10.99
CA GLY A 423 4.75 3.81 12.37
C GLY A 423 5.65 4.62 13.29
N ASP A 424 6.92 4.77 12.94
CA ASP A 424 7.93 5.57 13.62
C ASP A 424 8.03 7.03 13.12
N LEU A 425 7.33 7.40 12.01
CA LEU A 425 7.39 8.74 11.43
C LEU A 425 6.13 9.57 11.69
N ASP A 426 6.28 10.83 12.04
CA ASP A 426 5.23 11.84 11.92
C ASP A 426 5.07 12.26 10.46
N ILE A 427 3.87 12.67 10.02
CA ILE A 427 3.61 12.93 8.60
C ILE A 427 3.20 14.38 8.37
N SER A 428 3.94 15.07 7.48
CA SER A 428 3.56 16.34 6.87
C SER A 428 3.20 16.14 5.40
N VAL A 429 2.10 16.76 4.95
CA VAL A 429 1.55 16.54 3.60
C VAL A 429 1.55 17.84 2.80
N LEU A 430 2.15 17.82 1.61
CA LEU A 430 2.06 18.86 0.60
C LEU A 430 0.92 18.53 -0.37
N ASP A 431 -0.27 18.99 -0.03
CA ASP A 431 -1.53 18.78 -0.77
C ASP A 431 -1.85 19.91 -1.76
N GLU A 432 -0.92 20.83 -1.96
CA GLU A 432 -1.02 21.94 -2.91
C GLU A 432 0.14 21.89 -3.91
N LEU A 433 -0.13 22.24 -5.16
CA LEU A 433 0.90 22.44 -6.19
C LEU A 433 1.31 23.92 -6.25
N PRO A 434 2.60 24.22 -6.50
CA PRO A 434 3.07 25.59 -6.68
C PRO A 434 2.33 26.30 -7.82
N PRO A 435 2.10 27.63 -7.73
CA PRO A 435 1.46 28.41 -8.78
C PRO A 435 2.26 28.36 -10.09
N GLY A 436 1.55 28.37 -11.22
CA GLY A 436 2.15 28.33 -12.57
C GLY A 436 2.36 26.93 -13.15
N ARG A 437 2.15 25.86 -12.40
CA ARG A 437 2.22 24.50 -12.93
C ARG A 437 0.97 24.16 -13.75
N LYS A 438 1.16 23.80 -15.02
CA LYS A 438 0.07 23.40 -15.91
C LYS A 438 -0.31 21.93 -15.71
N PRO A 439 -1.61 21.58 -15.77
CA PRO A 439 -2.04 20.19 -15.69
C PRO A 439 -1.54 19.41 -16.91
N ILE A 440 -1.08 18.17 -16.71
CA ILE A 440 -0.61 17.28 -17.77
C ILE A 440 -1.82 16.57 -18.38
N LYS A 441 -2.11 16.82 -19.66
CA LYS A 441 -3.17 16.12 -20.38
C LYS A 441 -2.78 14.65 -20.57
N THR A 442 -3.62 13.74 -20.10
CA THR A 442 -3.34 12.30 -20.19
C THR A 442 -4.34 11.63 -21.13
N TRP A 443 -3.84 10.87 -22.11
CA TRP A 443 -4.65 10.12 -23.07
C TRP A 443 -4.36 8.63 -22.99
N PHE A 444 -5.40 7.83 -23.16
CA PHE A 444 -5.31 6.39 -23.33
C PHE A 444 -5.65 6.04 -24.80
N ILE A 445 -4.73 5.33 -25.45
CA ILE A 445 -4.89 4.88 -26.84
C ILE A 445 -4.58 3.38 -26.97
N THR A 446 -5.12 2.76 -28.02
CA THR A 446 -4.73 1.41 -28.43
C THR A 446 -3.60 1.46 -29.46
N GLY A 447 -2.88 0.36 -29.67
CA GLY A 447 -1.80 0.25 -30.64
C GLY A 447 -2.21 0.58 -32.10
N LYS A 448 -3.52 0.48 -32.42
CA LYS A 448 -4.05 0.89 -33.72
C LYS A 448 -3.76 2.39 -34.06
N LYS A 449 -3.70 3.24 -33.03
CA LYS A 449 -3.40 4.69 -33.18
C LYS A 449 -1.90 5.00 -33.04
N ARG A 450 -1.02 4.01 -32.99
CA ARG A 450 0.43 4.23 -32.81
C ARG A 450 1.04 5.08 -33.92
N ARG A 451 0.64 4.90 -35.17
CA ARG A 451 1.11 5.74 -36.30
C ARG A 451 0.74 7.21 -36.15
N ASP A 452 -0.50 7.48 -35.78
CA ASP A 452 -0.98 8.86 -35.55
C ASP A 452 -0.21 9.52 -34.40
N MET A 453 0.04 8.74 -33.32
CA MET A 453 0.86 9.18 -32.19
C MET A 453 2.28 9.56 -32.65
N TYR A 454 2.96 8.73 -33.45
CA TYR A 454 4.31 9.05 -33.92
C TYR A 454 4.32 10.29 -34.82
N GLY A 455 3.28 10.50 -35.62
CA GLY A 455 3.08 11.74 -36.38
C GLY A 455 2.90 12.97 -35.47
N PHE A 456 2.26 12.80 -34.32
CA PHE A 456 2.17 13.85 -33.29
C PHE A 456 3.53 14.10 -32.62
N LEU A 457 4.28 13.06 -32.28
CA LEU A 457 5.62 13.17 -31.68
C LEU A 457 6.56 13.94 -32.63
N ASP A 458 6.56 13.62 -33.92
CA ASP A 458 7.40 14.28 -34.90
C ASP A 458 7.12 15.79 -34.97
N LYS A 459 5.85 16.20 -34.88
CA LYS A 459 5.45 17.62 -34.81
C LYS A 459 5.95 18.30 -33.53
N GLN A 460 5.87 17.62 -32.36
CA GLN A 460 6.37 18.18 -31.12
C GLN A 460 7.89 18.34 -31.15
N ILE A 461 8.60 17.35 -31.67
CA ILE A 461 10.06 17.42 -31.82
C ILE A 461 10.46 18.54 -32.83
N ALA A 462 9.74 18.68 -33.91
CA ALA A 462 9.96 19.79 -34.88
C ALA A 462 9.72 21.17 -34.25
N ALA A 463 8.85 21.27 -33.24
CA ALA A 463 8.64 22.48 -32.45
C ALA A 463 9.74 22.71 -31.40
N GLY A 464 10.77 21.85 -31.32
CA GLY A 464 11.90 21.94 -30.38
C GLY A 464 11.70 21.25 -29.07
N HIS A 465 10.63 20.47 -28.86
CA HIS A 465 10.36 19.73 -27.64
C HIS A 465 11.00 18.35 -27.63
N GLN A 466 11.23 17.83 -26.43
CA GLN A 466 11.79 16.47 -26.19
C GLN A 466 10.72 15.50 -25.73
N VAL A 467 10.94 14.21 -26.01
CA VAL A 467 9.98 13.13 -25.76
C VAL A 467 10.62 12.01 -24.95
N TYR A 468 9.88 11.52 -23.93
CA TYR A 468 10.17 10.26 -23.28
C TYR A 468 9.28 9.14 -23.83
N ILE A 469 9.86 7.97 -24.09
CA ILE A 469 9.13 6.73 -24.38
C ILE A 469 9.57 5.68 -23.37
N VAL A 470 8.64 5.18 -22.58
CA VAL A 470 8.89 4.20 -21.53
C VAL A 470 8.29 2.86 -21.90
N CYS A 471 9.12 1.82 -21.91
CA CYS A 471 8.71 0.44 -22.11
C CYS A 471 8.75 -0.30 -20.75
N PRO A 472 7.81 -1.23 -20.45
CA PRO A 472 7.85 -2.01 -19.23
C PRO A 472 9.07 -2.94 -19.21
N ALA A 473 9.63 -3.13 -18.02
CA ALA A 473 10.56 -4.21 -17.77
C ALA A 473 9.77 -5.52 -17.57
N ILE A 474 10.27 -6.65 -18.08
CA ILE A 474 9.70 -7.98 -17.87
C ILE A 474 10.36 -8.57 -16.61
N GLU A 475 9.66 -9.36 -15.79
CA GLU A 475 10.07 -9.80 -14.44
C GLU A 475 11.48 -10.44 -14.35
N GLU A 476 12.09 -10.42 -13.15
CA GLU A 476 13.52 -10.74 -12.87
C GLU A 476 14.04 -12.08 -13.44
N ASN A 477 13.19 -13.06 -13.72
CA ASN A 477 13.58 -14.35 -14.32
C ASN A 477 13.79 -14.30 -15.84
N GLU A 478 13.44 -13.20 -16.53
CA GLU A 478 13.56 -13.01 -17.97
C GLU A 478 14.45 -11.81 -18.35
N ALA A 479 15.45 -11.50 -17.54
CA ALA A 479 16.32 -10.31 -17.72
C ALA A 479 17.01 -10.21 -19.11
N MET A 480 17.07 -11.28 -19.90
CA MET A 480 17.48 -11.24 -21.31
C MET A 480 16.32 -10.79 -22.22
N GLY A 481 15.06 -11.11 -21.88
CA GLY A 481 13.88 -10.71 -22.64
C GLY A 481 13.62 -9.21 -22.62
N ASP A 482 13.84 -8.53 -21.48
CA ASP A 482 13.66 -7.08 -21.30
C ASP A 482 14.57 -6.24 -22.19
N LEU A 483 15.84 -6.60 -22.20
CA LEU A 483 16.81 -5.91 -23.02
C LEU A 483 16.49 -6.08 -24.50
N GLN A 484 16.09 -7.29 -24.89
CA GLN A 484 15.71 -7.59 -26.25
C GLN A 484 14.44 -6.83 -26.63
N ALA A 485 13.43 -6.79 -25.77
CA ALA A 485 12.17 -6.07 -26.01
C ALA A 485 12.37 -4.56 -26.19
N VAL A 486 13.10 -3.88 -25.29
CA VAL A 486 13.33 -2.45 -25.39
C VAL A 486 14.28 -2.11 -26.54
N THR A 487 15.27 -2.95 -26.83
CA THR A 487 16.20 -2.77 -27.96
C THR A 487 15.48 -2.99 -29.28
N THR A 488 14.66 -4.02 -29.40
CA THR A 488 13.81 -4.27 -30.58
C THR A 488 12.84 -3.12 -30.81
N TYR A 489 12.19 -2.64 -29.75
CA TYR A 489 11.32 -1.47 -29.85
C TYR A 489 12.08 -0.22 -30.32
N TYR A 490 13.28 0.00 -29.76
CA TYR A 490 14.14 1.10 -30.19
C TYR A 490 14.50 1.02 -31.67
N THR A 491 14.99 -0.15 -32.13
CA THR A 491 15.47 -0.32 -33.52
C THR A 491 14.34 -0.44 -34.52
N GLU A 492 13.33 -1.26 -34.27
CA GLU A 492 12.30 -1.62 -35.24
C GLU A 492 11.08 -0.69 -35.20
N THR A 493 10.86 0.03 -34.09
CA THR A 493 9.69 0.89 -33.93
C THR A 493 10.09 2.35 -33.87
N ALA A 494 10.88 2.77 -32.86
CA ALA A 494 11.17 4.17 -32.64
C ALA A 494 12.05 4.74 -33.75
N CYS A 495 13.16 4.09 -34.12
CA CYS A 495 14.03 4.52 -35.19
C CYS A 495 13.37 4.43 -36.60
N ALA A 496 12.51 3.43 -36.81
CA ALA A 496 11.81 3.27 -38.08
C ALA A 496 10.72 4.33 -38.30
N LEU A 497 10.02 4.75 -37.25
CA LEU A 497 8.93 5.72 -37.31
C LEU A 497 9.39 7.18 -37.11
N LEU A 498 10.62 7.39 -36.60
CA LEU A 498 11.26 8.71 -36.44
C LEU A 498 12.68 8.73 -37.06
N PRO A 499 12.86 8.43 -38.35
CA PRO A 499 14.17 8.19 -38.96
C PRO A 499 15.11 9.40 -38.96
N ASN A 500 14.59 10.62 -38.85
CA ASN A 500 15.36 11.86 -38.90
C ASN A 500 15.56 12.49 -37.50
N ARG A 501 15.29 11.74 -36.38
CA ARG A 501 15.39 12.26 -35.03
C ARG A 501 16.52 11.58 -34.25
N ARG A 502 17.10 12.32 -33.32
CA ARG A 502 18.20 11.85 -32.47
C ARG A 502 17.62 11.09 -31.29
N ILE A 503 17.68 9.78 -31.34
CA ILE A 503 17.07 8.92 -30.34
C ILE A 503 18.13 8.28 -29.45
N GLY A 504 18.00 8.44 -28.14
CA GLY A 504 18.82 7.77 -27.13
C GLY A 504 18.11 6.54 -26.53
N LEU A 505 18.90 5.54 -26.13
CA LEU A 505 18.42 4.35 -25.43
C LEU A 505 18.99 4.30 -24.02
N LEU A 506 18.11 4.11 -23.00
CA LEU A 506 18.48 4.02 -21.61
C LEU A 506 17.86 2.79 -20.94
N HIS A 507 18.67 1.86 -20.44
CA HIS A 507 18.16 0.65 -19.77
C HIS A 507 19.04 0.25 -18.57
N GLY A 508 18.51 -0.66 -17.72
CA GLY A 508 19.12 -1.06 -16.46
C GLY A 508 20.54 -1.60 -16.57
N LYS A 509 20.90 -2.29 -17.67
CA LYS A 509 22.21 -2.95 -17.87
C LYS A 509 23.33 -2.04 -18.34
N LEU A 510 23.05 -0.78 -18.72
CA LEU A 510 24.10 0.19 -19.02
C LEU A 510 24.95 0.46 -17.79
N LYS A 511 26.26 0.66 -17.97
CA LYS A 511 27.16 1.07 -16.89
C LYS A 511 26.75 2.47 -16.37
N PRO A 512 26.98 2.77 -15.08
CA PRO A 512 26.60 4.06 -14.51
C PRO A 512 27.06 5.29 -15.34
N LYS A 513 28.29 5.27 -15.83
CA LYS A 513 28.84 6.34 -16.69
C LYS A 513 28.09 6.50 -18.01
N GLU A 514 27.68 5.39 -18.64
CA GLU A 514 26.93 5.40 -19.89
C GLU A 514 25.52 5.96 -19.69
N LYS A 515 24.89 5.59 -18.54
CA LYS A 515 23.58 6.15 -18.15
C LYS A 515 23.68 7.66 -17.96
N ASP A 516 24.73 8.11 -17.26
CA ASP A 516 24.96 9.53 -17.01
C ASP A 516 25.20 10.30 -18.32
N ASP A 517 26.00 9.75 -19.25
CA ASP A 517 26.25 10.36 -20.54
C ASP A 517 24.97 10.54 -21.37
N VAL A 518 24.17 9.48 -21.51
CA VAL A 518 22.90 9.54 -22.25
C VAL A 518 21.95 10.57 -21.61
N MET A 519 21.86 10.62 -20.29
CA MET A 519 20.99 11.57 -19.61
C MET A 519 21.49 13.01 -19.73
N GLN A 520 22.80 13.26 -19.69
CA GLN A 520 23.37 14.60 -19.90
C GLN A 520 23.13 15.09 -21.32
N ARG A 521 23.36 14.25 -22.33
CA ARG A 521 23.08 14.55 -23.74
C ARG A 521 21.58 14.85 -23.96
N PHE A 522 20.69 14.09 -23.31
CA PHE A 522 19.25 14.38 -23.38
C PHE A 522 18.91 15.71 -22.72
N LYS A 523 19.48 15.99 -21.53
CA LYS A 523 19.31 17.27 -20.84
C LYS A 523 19.87 18.46 -21.63
N ALA A 524 20.97 18.27 -22.33
CA ALA A 524 21.59 19.29 -23.19
C ALA A 524 20.81 19.53 -24.51
N GLY A 525 19.77 18.74 -24.79
CA GLY A 525 19.01 18.86 -26.06
C GLY A 525 19.73 18.21 -27.26
N GLU A 526 20.78 17.43 -27.04
CA GLU A 526 21.47 16.69 -28.10
C GLU A 526 20.68 15.47 -28.56
N LEU A 527 19.73 15.00 -27.75
CA LEU A 527 18.79 13.93 -28.07
C LEU A 527 17.36 14.50 -28.06
N ASP A 528 16.57 14.12 -29.05
CA ASP A 528 15.17 14.56 -29.22
C ASP A 528 14.22 13.59 -28.47
N VAL A 529 14.56 12.31 -28.51
CA VAL A 529 13.75 11.23 -27.89
C VAL A 529 14.64 10.37 -26.99
N LEU A 530 14.11 10.02 -25.83
CA LEU A 530 14.74 9.05 -24.95
C LEU A 530 13.82 7.83 -24.77
N VAL A 531 14.23 6.70 -25.35
CA VAL A 531 13.57 5.39 -25.13
C VAL A 531 14.19 4.73 -23.91
N SER A 532 13.38 4.32 -22.95
CA SER A 532 13.89 3.76 -21.71
C SER A 532 12.98 2.68 -21.13
N THR A 533 13.56 1.83 -20.27
CA THR A 533 12.82 1.06 -19.29
C THR A 533 12.47 1.94 -18.07
N THR A 534 11.94 1.37 -16.99
CA THR A 534 11.57 2.05 -15.72
C THR A 534 12.70 2.85 -15.05
N VAL A 535 13.92 2.80 -15.57
CA VAL A 535 15.10 3.54 -15.06
C VAL A 535 14.90 5.07 -15.04
N ILE A 536 13.94 5.61 -15.82
CA ILE A 536 13.58 7.05 -15.78
C ILE A 536 12.86 7.47 -14.48
N GLU A 537 12.49 6.57 -13.63
CA GLU A 537 11.94 6.90 -12.29
C GLU A 537 12.93 7.75 -11.46
N VAL A 538 14.18 7.81 -11.86
CA VAL A 538 15.23 8.62 -11.22
C VAL A 538 15.11 10.08 -11.64
N GLY A 539 14.59 10.89 -10.77
CA GLY A 539 14.25 12.31 -10.70
C GLY A 539 15.02 13.38 -11.49
N VAL A 540 15.61 13.09 -12.63
CA VAL A 540 16.30 14.08 -13.45
C VAL A 540 15.31 15.06 -14.06
N ASP A 541 15.55 16.35 -13.85
CA ASP A 541 14.72 17.43 -14.39
C ASP A 541 15.15 17.81 -15.82
N VAL A 542 14.23 17.65 -16.79
CA VAL A 542 14.40 18.08 -18.17
C VAL A 542 13.20 18.95 -18.54
N PRO A 543 13.27 20.28 -18.34
CA PRO A 543 12.14 21.19 -18.55
C PRO A 543 11.57 21.19 -19.96
N ASN A 544 12.40 20.86 -20.96
CA ASN A 544 12.02 20.82 -22.37
C ASN A 544 11.32 19.50 -22.79
N ALA A 545 11.27 18.49 -21.92
CA ALA A 545 10.55 17.25 -22.18
C ALA A 545 9.05 17.47 -21.90
N THR A 546 8.25 17.54 -22.96
CA THR A 546 6.81 17.86 -22.88
C THR A 546 5.90 16.67 -23.15
N VAL A 547 6.43 15.58 -23.71
CA VAL A 547 5.64 14.39 -24.03
C VAL A 547 6.22 13.15 -23.34
N MET A 548 5.33 12.43 -22.64
CA MET A 548 5.60 11.11 -22.06
C MET A 548 4.75 10.07 -22.78
N VAL A 549 5.36 9.05 -23.35
CA VAL A 549 4.68 7.89 -23.92
C VAL A 549 5.00 6.67 -23.06
N ILE A 550 3.97 5.90 -22.69
CA ILE A 550 4.14 4.68 -21.89
C ILE A 550 3.53 3.50 -22.65
N GLU A 551 4.38 2.62 -23.14
CA GLU A 551 4.00 1.39 -23.84
C GLU A 551 3.56 0.30 -22.85
N ASN A 552 2.57 -0.50 -23.24
CA ASN A 552 1.99 -1.57 -22.42
C ASN A 552 1.68 -1.08 -21.00
N ALA A 553 0.97 0.04 -20.91
CA ALA A 553 0.71 0.76 -19.66
C ALA A 553 0.00 -0.11 -18.60
N GLU A 554 -0.69 -1.19 -19.02
CA GLU A 554 -1.32 -2.17 -18.12
C GLU A 554 -0.35 -2.92 -17.23
N ARG A 555 0.92 -3.00 -17.59
CA ARG A 555 1.97 -3.68 -16.82
C ARG A 555 2.51 -2.83 -15.65
N PHE A 556 2.18 -1.56 -15.63
CA PHE A 556 2.61 -0.65 -14.57
C PHE A 556 1.56 -0.49 -13.48
N GLY A 557 1.99 -0.33 -12.22
CA GLY A 557 1.14 0.15 -11.15
C GLY A 557 0.70 1.61 -11.39
N LEU A 558 -0.48 1.99 -10.89
CA LEU A 558 -0.98 3.37 -11.07
C LEU A 558 -0.04 4.41 -10.45
N SER A 559 0.56 4.10 -9.31
CA SER A 559 1.54 4.98 -8.65
C SER A 559 2.79 5.20 -9.53
N ALA A 560 3.30 4.15 -10.20
CA ALA A 560 4.42 4.26 -11.13
C ALA A 560 4.04 5.08 -12.38
N LEU A 561 2.85 4.84 -12.97
CA LEU A 561 2.34 5.64 -14.08
C LEU A 561 2.20 7.11 -13.72
N HIS A 562 1.72 7.41 -12.51
CA HIS A 562 1.59 8.78 -12.01
C HIS A 562 2.96 9.44 -11.85
N GLN A 563 3.95 8.75 -11.31
CA GLN A 563 5.33 9.25 -11.18
C GLN A 563 5.98 9.51 -12.56
N LEU A 564 5.80 8.59 -13.52
CA LEU A 564 6.27 8.76 -14.89
C LEU A 564 5.60 9.97 -15.56
N ARG A 565 4.29 10.14 -15.42
CA ARG A 565 3.56 11.33 -15.89
C ARG A 565 4.16 12.61 -15.33
N GLY A 566 4.52 12.62 -14.05
CA GLY A 566 5.12 13.78 -13.38
C GLY A 566 6.54 14.15 -13.84
N ARG A 567 7.17 13.35 -14.71
CA ARG A 567 8.49 13.65 -15.31
C ARG A 567 8.40 14.70 -16.43
N VAL A 568 7.23 14.94 -16.99
CA VAL A 568 6.97 16.04 -17.93
C VAL A 568 6.16 17.15 -17.22
N GLY A 569 5.97 18.30 -17.89
CA GLY A 569 5.21 19.42 -17.30
C GLY A 569 6.00 20.24 -16.27
N ARG A 570 7.33 20.30 -16.40
CA ARG A 570 8.21 21.11 -15.56
C ARG A 570 8.63 22.43 -16.19
N GLY A 571 8.35 22.61 -17.48
CA GLY A 571 8.57 23.84 -18.23
C GLY A 571 7.28 24.67 -18.42
N ALA A 572 7.38 25.78 -19.16
CA ALA A 572 6.25 26.66 -19.49
C ALA A 572 5.32 26.09 -20.58
N ALA A 573 5.79 25.11 -21.37
CA ALA A 573 5.04 24.51 -22.46
C ALA A 573 3.98 23.53 -21.97
N ASP A 574 2.89 23.38 -22.74
CA ASP A 574 1.85 22.38 -22.45
C ASP A 574 2.41 20.98 -22.62
N SER A 575 2.14 20.12 -21.67
CA SER A 575 2.69 18.77 -21.65
C SER A 575 1.61 17.70 -21.64
N CYS A 576 1.94 16.53 -22.17
CA CYS A 576 1.00 15.42 -22.24
C CYS A 576 1.65 14.07 -21.92
N CYS A 577 0.79 13.13 -21.48
CA CYS A 577 1.13 11.74 -21.23
C CYS A 577 0.22 10.83 -22.07
N ILE A 578 0.80 9.90 -22.81
CA ILE A 578 0.07 8.97 -23.69
C ILE A 578 0.30 7.55 -23.15
N LEU A 579 -0.78 6.93 -22.71
CA LEU A 579 -0.80 5.54 -22.24
C LEU A 579 -1.24 4.64 -23.39
N ILE A 580 -0.46 3.60 -23.69
CA ILE A 580 -0.75 2.66 -24.77
C ILE A 580 -1.01 1.28 -24.16
N SER A 581 -2.15 0.67 -24.48
CA SER A 581 -2.47 -0.70 -24.11
C SER A 581 -3.41 -1.33 -25.13
N ASP A 582 -3.11 -2.57 -25.49
CA ASP A 582 -3.97 -3.42 -26.33
C ASP A 582 -4.73 -4.47 -25.51
N ASN A 583 -4.64 -4.41 -24.19
CA ASN A 583 -5.36 -5.34 -23.29
C ASN A 583 -6.87 -5.04 -23.35
N GLY A 584 -7.65 -6.06 -23.75
CA GLY A 584 -9.12 -5.97 -23.88
C GLY A 584 -9.90 -6.10 -22.57
N ASN A 585 -9.24 -6.27 -21.41
CA ASN A 585 -9.91 -6.41 -20.12
C ASN A 585 -10.50 -5.07 -19.65
N ASP A 586 -11.79 -5.05 -19.34
CA ASP A 586 -12.51 -3.82 -18.93
C ASP A 586 -11.95 -3.23 -17.64
N ALA A 587 -11.55 -4.05 -16.65
CA ALA A 587 -10.95 -3.57 -15.41
C ALA A 587 -9.61 -2.83 -15.65
N VAL A 588 -8.78 -3.34 -16.57
CA VAL A 588 -7.55 -2.66 -16.98
C VAL A 588 -7.85 -1.34 -17.65
N ARG A 589 -8.84 -1.33 -18.53
CA ARG A 589 -9.26 -0.13 -19.25
C ARG A 589 -9.79 0.94 -18.29
N GLU A 590 -10.63 0.56 -17.34
CA GLU A 590 -11.17 1.47 -16.32
C GLU A 590 -10.03 2.07 -15.48
N ARG A 591 -9.08 1.26 -15.04
CA ARG A 591 -7.90 1.70 -14.29
C ARG A 591 -7.07 2.74 -15.04
N LEU A 592 -6.78 2.52 -16.32
CA LEU A 592 -6.02 3.49 -17.14
C LEU A 592 -6.84 4.75 -17.42
N GLN A 593 -8.15 4.64 -17.67
CA GLN A 593 -9.05 5.78 -17.84
C GLN A 593 -9.16 6.63 -16.56
N PHE A 594 -9.10 6.00 -15.37
CA PHE A 594 -9.07 6.74 -14.12
C PHE A 594 -7.88 7.72 -14.07
N LEU A 595 -6.69 7.25 -14.45
CA LEU A 595 -5.49 8.11 -14.52
C LEU A 595 -5.61 9.24 -15.55
N CYS A 596 -6.40 9.06 -16.63
CA CYS A 596 -6.69 10.11 -17.59
C CYS A 596 -7.60 11.22 -17.03
N ARG A 597 -8.46 10.88 -16.06
CA ARG A 597 -9.46 11.81 -15.48
C ARG A 597 -8.95 12.61 -14.30
N THR A 598 -7.91 12.13 -13.61
CA THR A 598 -7.37 12.81 -12.41
C THR A 598 -5.89 13.15 -12.57
N SER A 599 -5.50 14.31 -12.06
CA SER A 599 -4.11 14.73 -11.89
C SER A 599 -3.63 14.59 -10.44
N ASP A 600 -4.54 14.33 -9.51
CA ASP A 600 -4.25 14.22 -8.07
C ASP A 600 -3.62 12.86 -7.74
N GLY A 601 -2.37 12.87 -7.29
CA GLY A 601 -1.63 11.66 -6.91
C GLY A 601 -2.20 10.95 -5.68
N PHE A 602 -2.82 11.67 -4.73
CA PHE A 602 -3.46 11.05 -3.58
C PHE A 602 -4.74 10.31 -3.97
N ALA A 603 -5.51 10.86 -4.92
CA ALA A 603 -6.67 10.17 -5.49
C ALA A 603 -6.26 8.91 -6.26
N VAL A 604 -5.15 8.97 -7.01
CA VAL A 604 -4.59 7.82 -7.73
C VAL A 604 -4.15 6.72 -6.76
N ALA A 605 -3.44 7.08 -5.70
CA ALA A 605 -2.98 6.11 -4.70
C ALA A 605 -4.14 5.47 -3.93
N LYS A 606 -5.18 6.25 -3.61
CA LYS A 606 -6.39 5.74 -2.98
C LYS A 606 -7.11 4.74 -3.88
N TYR A 607 -7.29 5.06 -5.15
CA TYR A 607 -7.92 4.17 -6.12
C TYR A 607 -7.11 2.87 -6.35
N ASP A 608 -5.78 2.97 -6.45
CA ASP A 608 -4.90 1.80 -6.59
C ASP A 608 -5.02 0.86 -5.38
N LEU A 609 -5.13 1.42 -4.18
CA LEU A 609 -5.32 0.69 -2.94
C LEU A 609 -6.70 0.02 -2.85
N GLU A 610 -7.77 0.71 -3.27
CA GLU A 610 -9.14 0.19 -3.29
C GLU A 610 -9.30 -0.97 -4.29
N THR A 611 -8.58 -0.92 -5.42
CA THR A 611 -8.70 -1.92 -6.49
C THR A 611 -7.81 -3.15 -6.28
N ARG A 612 -6.62 -2.99 -5.72
CA ARG A 612 -5.66 -4.11 -5.49
C ARG A 612 -5.77 -4.74 -4.11
N GLY A 613 -6.35 -4.00 -3.17
CA GLY A 613 -6.34 -4.38 -1.76
C GLY A 613 -5.00 -4.08 -1.06
N PRO A 614 -4.99 -4.11 0.29
CA PRO A 614 -3.79 -3.79 1.07
C PRO A 614 -2.67 -4.81 0.93
N GLY A 615 -2.98 -6.09 0.61
CA GLY A 615 -2.00 -7.18 0.55
C GLY A 615 -0.90 -6.96 -0.48
N ASP A 616 -1.26 -6.56 -1.70
CA ASP A 616 -0.31 -6.30 -2.79
C ASP A 616 0.47 -4.98 -2.61
N PHE A 617 -0.10 -4.04 -1.84
CA PHE A 617 0.52 -2.74 -1.58
C PHE A 617 1.67 -2.84 -0.57
N PHE A 618 1.55 -3.75 0.41
CA PHE A 618 2.57 -3.96 1.42
C PHE A 618 3.78 -4.78 0.92
N GLY A 619 3.64 -5.59 -0.14
CA GLY A 619 4.72 -6.36 -0.78
C GLY A 619 5.66 -7.08 0.19
N SER A 620 6.91 -7.30 -0.22
CA SER A 620 7.98 -7.87 0.61
C SER A 620 8.50 -6.95 1.73
N ALA A 621 7.96 -5.73 1.87
CA ALA A 621 8.35 -4.76 2.90
C ALA A 621 7.67 -4.98 4.27
N GLN A 622 6.81 -5.99 4.41
CA GLN A 622 6.05 -6.31 5.62
C GLN A 622 6.83 -7.05 6.73
N HIS A 623 8.14 -7.00 6.75
CA HIS A 623 8.88 -7.49 7.91
C HIS A 623 8.69 -6.51 9.07
N GLY A 624 7.70 -6.78 9.95
CA GLY A 624 7.51 -6.08 11.22
C GLY A 624 6.10 -5.57 11.56
N LEU A 625 5.11 -5.64 10.68
CA LEU A 625 3.73 -5.31 11.05
C LEU A 625 2.86 -6.58 11.21
N PRO A 626 2.00 -6.63 12.24
CA PRO A 626 1.09 -7.75 12.44
C PRO A 626 0.07 -7.89 11.29
N THR A 627 -0.28 -9.13 10.96
CA THR A 627 -1.35 -9.42 10.00
C THR A 627 -2.71 -9.14 10.62
N LEU A 628 -3.51 -8.26 10.02
CA LEU A 628 -4.87 -7.96 10.46
C LEU A 628 -5.84 -9.07 10.06
N ARG A 629 -6.76 -9.42 10.95
CA ARG A 629 -7.73 -10.51 10.79
C ARG A 629 -9.14 -10.02 10.47
N ALA A 630 -9.55 -8.90 11.09
CA ALA A 630 -10.88 -8.31 10.96
C ALA A 630 -10.86 -6.96 10.25
N ALA A 631 -9.85 -6.14 10.50
CA ALA A 631 -9.76 -4.78 10.02
C ALA A 631 -9.22 -4.71 8.59
N ASP A 632 -9.84 -3.84 7.79
CA ASP A 632 -9.35 -3.42 6.47
C ASP A 632 -8.87 -1.97 6.56
N LEU A 633 -7.57 -1.76 6.38
CA LEU A 633 -6.94 -0.45 6.53
C LEU A 633 -7.43 0.60 5.54
N VAL A 634 -8.07 0.18 4.45
CA VAL A 634 -8.65 1.06 3.42
C VAL A 634 -10.06 1.48 3.80
N GLN A 635 -10.88 0.49 4.18
CA GLN A 635 -12.29 0.71 4.47
C GLN A 635 -12.49 1.26 5.88
N ASP A 636 -11.67 0.86 6.85
CA ASP A 636 -11.82 1.18 8.27
C ASP A 636 -11.05 2.44 8.72
N THR A 637 -10.72 3.35 7.78
CA THR A 637 -9.92 4.57 8.06
C THR A 637 -10.52 5.46 9.15
N ARG A 638 -11.86 5.52 9.26
CA ARG A 638 -12.55 6.29 10.31
C ARG A 638 -12.34 5.66 11.68
N THR A 639 -12.47 4.34 11.77
CA THR A 639 -12.24 3.57 13.01
C THR A 639 -10.78 3.66 13.42
N LEU A 640 -9.84 3.62 12.46
CA LEU A 640 -8.42 3.77 12.71
C LEU A 640 -8.07 5.11 13.37
N ARG A 641 -8.65 6.23 12.90
CA ARG A 641 -8.43 7.55 13.52
C ARG A 641 -8.93 7.57 14.97
N VAL A 642 -10.12 7.06 15.21
CA VAL A 642 -10.67 6.99 16.57
C VAL A 642 -9.79 6.13 17.46
N ALA A 643 -9.37 4.96 16.98
CA ALA A 643 -8.44 4.09 17.71
C ALA A 643 -7.10 4.77 18.03
N GLN A 644 -6.57 5.55 17.09
CA GLN A 644 -5.35 6.33 17.27
C GLN A 644 -5.49 7.40 18.35
N ASP A 645 -6.58 8.16 18.34
CA ASP A 645 -6.83 9.23 19.30
C ASP A 645 -7.00 8.66 20.72
N GLU A 646 -7.74 7.55 20.86
CA GLU A 646 -7.90 6.86 22.15
C GLU A 646 -6.59 6.22 22.64
N ALA A 647 -5.76 5.67 21.74
CA ALA A 647 -4.45 5.14 22.09
C ALA A 647 -3.51 6.25 22.60
N LYS A 648 -3.49 7.42 21.95
CA LYS A 648 -2.75 8.59 22.42
C LYS A 648 -3.22 9.06 23.79
N ALA A 649 -4.55 9.13 24.00
CA ALA A 649 -5.14 9.56 25.26
C ALA A 649 -4.81 8.60 26.41
N LEU A 650 -4.76 7.28 26.15
CA LEU A 650 -4.35 6.28 27.13
C LEU A 650 -2.87 6.43 27.47
N LEU A 651 -1.99 6.43 26.46
CA LEU A 651 -0.55 6.49 26.65
C LEU A 651 -0.06 7.84 27.23
N ALA A 652 -0.85 8.91 27.12
CA ALA A 652 -0.59 10.15 27.83
C ALA A 652 -0.76 10.00 29.36
N LYS A 653 -1.60 9.05 29.82
CA LYS A 653 -1.85 8.78 31.24
C LYS A 653 -0.96 7.65 31.75
N ASP A 654 -0.75 6.61 30.96
CA ASP A 654 0.06 5.42 31.28
C ASP A 654 1.01 5.09 30.11
N PRO A 655 2.16 5.80 30.00
CA PRO A 655 3.06 5.70 28.85
C PRO A 655 3.64 4.32 28.58
N ASN A 656 3.73 3.47 29.58
CA ASN A 656 4.35 2.13 29.50
C ASN A 656 3.37 1.00 29.83
N LEU A 657 2.08 1.26 29.95
CA LEU A 657 1.03 0.30 30.33
C LEU A 657 1.36 -0.47 31.62
N ILE A 658 1.84 0.26 32.63
CA ILE A 658 2.28 -0.32 33.94
C ILE A 658 1.07 -0.50 34.87
N ASP A 659 -0.01 0.25 34.68
CA ASP A 659 -1.21 0.14 35.49
C ASP A 659 -1.77 -1.29 35.42
N PRO A 660 -2.04 -1.94 36.56
CA PRO A 660 -2.65 -3.28 36.61
C PRO A 660 -3.96 -3.38 35.81
N ALA A 661 -4.73 -2.29 35.68
CA ALA A 661 -5.94 -2.24 34.85
C ALA A 661 -5.65 -2.42 33.36
N HIS A 662 -4.45 -2.11 32.89
CA HIS A 662 -4.04 -2.21 31.48
C HIS A 662 -3.22 -3.47 31.17
N ARG A 663 -3.05 -4.38 32.15
CA ARG A 663 -2.22 -5.58 31.97
C ARG A 663 -2.72 -6.47 30.84
N ALA A 664 -4.03 -6.70 30.74
CA ALA A 664 -4.60 -7.50 29.67
C ALA A 664 -4.36 -6.88 28.29
N LEU A 665 -4.36 -5.55 28.22
CA LEU A 665 -4.05 -4.77 27.02
C LEU A 665 -2.56 -4.93 26.65
N SER A 666 -1.65 -4.79 27.62
CA SER A 666 -0.21 -5.00 27.42
C SER A 666 0.11 -6.39 26.91
N ASP A 667 -0.44 -7.43 27.54
CA ASP A 667 -0.26 -8.83 27.12
C ASP A 667 -0.73 -9.08 25.68
N GLU A 668 -1.84 -8.47 25.24
CA GLU A 668 -2.34 -8.60 23.86
C GLU A 668 -1.50 -7.83 22.85
N VAL A 669 -1.01 -6.65 23.21
CA VAL A 669 -0.09 -5.87 22.34
C VAL A 669 1.21 -6.65 22.14
N GLU A 670 1.80 -7.20 23.22
CA GLU A 670 3.01 -8.01 23.11
C GLU A 670 2.80 -9.21 22.19
N ARG A 671 1.73 -9.98 22.36
CA ARG A 671 1.42 -11.12 21.49
C ARG A 671 1.24 -10.73 20.01
N LEU A 672 0.59 -9.59 19.77
CA LEU A 672 0.38 -9.10 18.41
C LEU A 672 1.70 -8.83 17.69
N PHE A 673 2.67 -8.24 18.39
CA PHE A 673 3.97 -7.86 17.82
C PHE A 673 5.02 -8.98 17.88
N GLU A 674 4.96 -9.91 18.82
CA GLU A 674 5.79 -11.13 18.85
C GLU A 674 5.51 -12.00 17.62
N THR A 675 4.23 -12.18 17.28
CA THR A 675 3.80 -12.94 16.10
C THR A 675 4.33 -12.32 14.79
N ALA A 676 4.60 -11.01 14.78
CA ALA A 676 5.16 -10.28 13.65
C ALA A 676 6.70 -10.25 13.62
N GLY A 677 7.38 -10.76 14.64
CA GLY A 677 8.85 -10.70 14.75
C GLY A 677 9.40 -9.28 14.93
N ALA A 678 8.59 -8.34 15.41
CA ALA A 678 8.91 -6.92 15.50
C ALA A 678 9.53 -6.51 16.85
N MET A 679 9.56 -7.38 17.84
CA MET A 679 10.09 -7.13 19.19
C MET A 679 11.46 -7.80 19.47
N ASN A 680 12.15 -8.35 18.46
CA ASN A 680 13.49 -8.93 18.63
C ASN A 680 14.57 -8.04 18.05
#